data_abdcf67c914723d18d42bce122eeb458
#
_entry.id   abdcf67c914723d18d42bce122eeb458
#
_cell.length_a   1.000
_cell.length_b   1.000
_cell.length_c   1.000
_cell.angle_alpha   90.00
_cell.angle_beta   90.00
_cell.angle_gamma   90.00
#
_symmetry.space_group_name_H-M   'P 1'
#
loop_
_entity.id
_entity.type
_entity.pdbx_description
1 polymer ?
#
loop_
_entity_poly.entity_id
_entity_poly.type
_entity_poly.pdbx_seq_one_letter_code
_entity_poly.pdbx_strand_id
1 'polypeptide(L)'
;MSNKFSDCVVVFALFLFIFHYVSLSPSPAKRSDVKKDQCNKTVEIYEDVSSPEVTESNFGKPMTCWYRFRSFRGTPKDWILRIKFNKFKIGNLLNATHCEGGYLQIVDGNAKTDVSNRKEPGIFCGESEQPQTFMSETSFVKVFFHVENYTDQTYLSFDTRAEQQLVVYLRYGQHPELYPNRRGEVVQGSYCERIFRDCRLQTCYVQSPAYPGIYPRNLHCRYYLNTRLPFIKLYIENEEFNIDGQRCENIMTCPMRPISSGEENCPYDYIKIYDGKNEFSPVIGTFCGMGKFPYSIIGTSQDLFVEFVSSPAGPLLNTGFHFNVGNWPGHVDTAGSRNGTCDWLLSSESLRASGDSEGIFLSVAHWYPPHTSCTYLIQGEEDEIVRLYFPSFRINRIESPIRPIEGDCGESLTLYDSSWPDDAKIIKTFCDTFSKAMEKHDFVSSGNSLFVRFESKTGSYSGSSLYYWAHYDFFNNTKLGEAIPGKQCDEIFSSWKQVKGWLRSPLNTLVYKTSQTSDDVSCLYRFVTDKRLFARIILTINNVFFKESPYNHGPCTNCLEDRVDKLVIWEPLPSGANSSYPPISLNKAAQNGDVTCICNRQAFSTQIISKGEQLNLQMIIDSSHSSLSYFKHPESLFEATYEFVHGPLCGPAIIQPITDGEIHYPYYEAIGYVEPPKSIRCIWEIKVNRDRDFWLHFDQIKFSSKSCDDGIVDIFLKGRLDPYLSVCGENVSLAKELPILSSAELSPDGTDPSITIQFIGRTSPTRAAFKIAWTEMFHLPRNVDGSSLMSSRLTEGGNPEDPLGDGCEFACPGEQGLCIPARLVCNGVVNCPNVTDYKGTAYSDEAAELCIKENTPEINWIYVGVATVSVLILLCCFCFCACRRCCRYCCRDDD
;
A
#
# COMPACT_ATOMS: atom_id res chain seq x y z
N MET A 1 13.74 -7.74 -47.36
CA MET A 1 12.93 -6.60 -46.89
C MET A 1 12.27 -5.88 -48.05
N SER A 2 11.67 -6.57 -49.01
CA SER A 2 11.08 -5.94 -50.18
C SER A 2 9.72 -6.51 -50.62
N ASN A 3 9.07 -7.32 -49.81
CA ASN A 3 7.76 -7.90 -50.18
C ASN A 3 6.62 -7.69 -49.19
N LYS A 4 6.77 -6.74 -48.23
CA LYS A 4 5.68 -6.38 -47.31
C LYS A 4 5.04 -5.02 -47.60
N PHE A 5 5.53 -4.28 -48.57
CA PHE A 5 4.98 -2.98 -48.93
C PHE A 5 3.91 -3.06 -50.03
N SER A 6 3.87 -4.18 -50.76
CA SER A 6 2.88 -4.38 -51.85
C SER A 6 1.48 -4.74 -51.32
N ASP A 7 1.41 -5.47 -50.19
CA ASP A 7 0.12 -5.94 -49.68
C ASP A 7 -0.67 -4.86 -48.91
N CYS A 8 0.02 -3.83 -48.37
CA CYS A 8 -0.66 -2.69 -47.74
C CYS A 8 -1.31 -1.73 -48.75
N VAL A 9 -0.76 -1.62 -49.91
CA VAL A 9 -1.29 -0.71 -50.94
C VAL A 9 -2.55 -1.30 -51.57
N VAL A 10 -2.60 -2.62 -51.72
CA VAL A 10 -3.77 -3.33 -52.30
C VAL A 10 -4.95 -3.32 -51.29
N VAL A 11 -4.70 -3.45 -49.99
CA VAL A 11 -5.76 -3.35 -48.97
C VAL A 11 -6.29 -1.93 -48.84
N PHE A 12 -5.43 -0.91 -48.98
CA PHE A 12 -5.89 0.50 -48.98
C PHE A 12 -6.67 0.90 -50.24
N ALA A 13 -6.29 0.33 -51.39
CA ALA A 13 -7.05 0.56 -52.65
C ALA A 13 -8.42 -0.15 -52.61
N LEU A 14 -8.52 -1.34 -51.99
CA LEU A 14 -9.79 -2.01 -51.78
C LEU A 14 -10.70 -1.27 -50.79
N PHE A 15 -10.14 -0.66 -49.75
CA PHE A 15 -10.91 0.16 -48.80
C PHE A 15 -11.44 1.43 -49.42
N LEU A 16 -10.68 2.08 -50.28
CA LEU A 16 -11.13 3.27 -51.04
C LEU A 16 -12.21 2.93 -52.07
N PHE A 17 -12.16 1.73 -52.69
CA PHE A 17 -13.21 1.30 -53.60
C PHE A 17 -14.51 0.93 -52.88
N ILE A 18 -14.44 0.36 -51.68
CA ILE A 18 -15.64 0.06 -50.90
C ILE A 18 -16.30 1.35 -50.40
N PHE A 19 -15.52 2.36 -50.01
CA PHE A 19 -16.08 3.67 -49.62
C PHE A 19 -16.68 4.44 -50.79
N HIS A 20 -16.24 4.22 -52.02
CA HIS A 20 -16.86 4.85 -53.20
C HIS A 20 -18.17 4.17 -53.65
N TYR A 21 -18.38 2.90 -53.27
CA TYR A 21 -19.63 2.20 -53.64
C TYR A 21 -20.75 2.37 -52.61
N VAL A 22 -20.46 2.83 -51.41
CA VAL A 22 -21.45 3.07 -50.34
C VAL A 22 -21.98 4.52 -50.35
N SER A 23 -21.44 5.43 -51.14
CA SER A 23 -21.94 6.81 -51.26
C SER A 23 -22.92 7.08 -52.40
N LEU A 24 -23.46 6.03 -52.97
CA LEU A 24 -24.67 6.16 -53.81
C LEU A 24 -25.88 5.82 -52.95
N SER A 25 -26.12 6.62 -51.90
CA SER A 25 -27.50 6.75 -51.39
C SER A 25 -28.37 7.35 -52.47
N PRO A 26 -29.60 6.84 -52.64
CA PRO A 26 -30.54 7.43 -53.61
C PRO A 26 -30.67 8.92 -53.26
N SER A 27 -30.57 9.77 -54.27
CA SER A 27 -30.84 11.20 -54.17
C SER A 27 -32.13 11.39 -53.36
N PRO A 28 -32.15 12.29 -52.37
CA PRO A 28 -33.40 12.53 -51.64
C PRO A 28 -34.46 12.86 -52.67
N ALA A 29 -35.52 12.06 -52.71
CA ALA A 29 -36.69 12.38 -53.46
C ALA A 29 -37.00 13.86 -53.25
N LYS A 30 -37.22 14.61 -54.31
CA LYS A 30 -37.63 16.00 -54.25
C LYS A 30 -38.63 16.13 -53.12
N ARG A 31 -38.27 16.87 -52.04
CA ARG A 31 -39.21 17.30 -51.02
C ARG A 31 -40.36 17.91 -51.79
N SER A 32 -41.49 17.25 -51.81
CA SER A 32 -42.75 17.84 -52.19
C SER A 32 -42.92 19.07 -51.32
N ASP A 33 -43.27 20.20 -51.86
CA ASP A 33 -43.65 21.41 -51.13
C ASP A 33 -44.67 20.98 -50.08
N VAL A 34 -44.17 20.73 -48.86
CA VAL A 34 -45.02 20.39 -47.73
C VAL A 34 -45.81 21.65 -47.46
N LYS A 35 -47.08 21.63 -47.75
CA LYS A 35 -47.99 22.65 -47.31
C LYS A 35 -47.74 22.90 -45.86
N LYS A 36 -47.28 24.09 -45.53
CA LYS A 36 -47.12 24.62 -44.20
C LYS A 36 -48.49 24.53 -43.53
N ASP A 37 -48.66 23.63 -42.60
CA ASP A 37 -49.98 23.10 -42.45
C ASP A 37 -50.46 22.94 -41.00
N GLN A 38 -51.66 23.12 -40.94
CA GLN A 38 -52.69 22.54 -40.07
C GLN A 38 -52.27 22.24 -38.62
N CYS A 39 -52.63 23.18 -37.79
CA CYS A 39 -52.83 23.05 -36.35
C CYS A 39 -53.74 21.83 -36.03
N ASN A 40 -53.60 21.22 -34.89
CA ASN A 40 -54.49 20.19 -34.32
C ASN A 40 -54.58 18.87 -35.09
N LYS A 41 -53.43 18.29 -35.45
CA LYS A 41 -53.38 17.05 -36.24
C LYS A 41 -52.58 15.92 -35.53
N THR A 42 -52.83 14.72 -36.04
CA THR A 42 -51.96 13.57 -35.78
C THR A 42 -50.85 13.59 -36.84
N VAL A 43 -49.64 13.56 -36.37
CA VAL A 43 -48.42 13.59 -37.21
C VAL A 43 -48.01 12.12 -37.48
N GLU A 44 -47.75 11.86 -38.74
CA GLU A 44 -47.21 10.55 -39.13
C GLU A 44 -45.66 10.54 -38.96
N ILE A 45 -45.14 9.36 -38.75
CA ILE A 45 -43.67 9.17 -38.62
C ILE A 45 -43.02 9.55 -39.94
N TYR A 46 -41.89 10.28 -39.87
CA TYR A 46 -41.15 10.91 -40.96
C TYR A 46 -41.86 12.14 -41.61
N GLU A 47 -42.94 12.60 -41.01
CA GLU A 47 -43.56 13.83 -41.42
C GLU A 47 -42.91 15.03 -40.78
N ASP A 48 -42.45 16.01 -41.60
CA ASP A 48 -41.95 17.29 -41.12
C ASP A 48 -43.17 18.19 -40.78
N VAL A 49 -43.10 18.82 -39.62
CA VAL A 49 -44.12 19.78 -39.21
C VAL A 49 -43.47 21.12 -38.88
N SER A 50 -44.11 22.17 -39.32
CA SER A 50 -43.69 23.54 -39.00
C SER A 50 -44.88 24.29 -38.35
N SER A 51 -44.57 25.43 -37.70
CA SER A 51 -45.59 26.36 -37.30
C SER A 51 -46.45 26.76 -38.50
N PRO A 52 -47.75 27.04 -38.29
CA PRO A 52 -48.64 27.54 -39.36
C PRO A 52 -48.08 28.76 -40.07
N GLU A 53 -48.50 28.98 -41.29
CA GLU A 53 -48.14 30.24 -41.97
C GLU A 53 -48.76 31.45 -41.28
N VAL A 54 -48.01 32.53 -41.22
CA VAL A 54 -48.50 33.82 -40.73
C VAL A 54 -49.35 34.43 -41.82
N THR A 55 -50.61 34.71 -41.51
CA THR A 55 -51.58 35.28 -42.42
C THR A 55 -52.20 36.53 -41.77
N GLU A 56 -52.85 37.40 -42.54
CA GLU A 56 -53.58 38.58 -42.03
C GLU A 56 -54.64 38.21 -40.97
N SER A 57 -55.15 37.00 -41.08
CA SER A 57 -56.19 36.48 -40.18
C SER A 57 -55.69 36.04 -38.81
N ASN A 58 -54.42 35.59 -38.69
CA ASN A 58 -53.77 35.07 -37.43
C ASN A 58 -52.67 35.97 -36.90
N PHE A 59 -52.14 36.91 -37.67
CA PHE A 59 -51.12 37.85 -37.22
C PHE A 59 -51.53 38.64 -36.01
N GLY A 60 -50.70 38.73 -35.03
CA GLY A 60 -50.96 39.46 -33.80
C GLY A 60 -52.00 38.82 -32.85
N LYS A 61 -52.50 37.65 -33.14
CA LYS A 61 -53.56 36.99 -32.35
C LYS A 61 -52.99 35.79 -31.56
N PRO A 62 -53.62 35.44 -30.40
CA PRO A 62 -53.30 34.25 -29.70
C PRO A 62 -53.53 33.01 -30.56
N MET A 63 -52.61 32.07 -30.53
CA MET A 63 -52.70 30.81 -31.24
C MET A 63 -52.37 29.61 -30.32
N THR A 64 -53.15 28.55 -30.41
CA THR A 64 -52.88 27.29 -29.73
C THR A 64 -53.00 26.12 -30.67
N CYS A 65 -51.98 25.33 -30.84
CA CYS A 65 -51.97 24.15 -31.67
C CYS A 65 -51.58 22.92 -30.84
N TRP A 66 -52.03 21.77 -31.25
CA TRP A 66 -51.56 20.50 -30.70
C TRP A 66 -51.19 19.55 -31.84
N TYR A 67 -50.11 18.76 -31.57
CA TYR A 67 -49.62 17.73 -32.48
C TYR A 67 -49.52 16.42 -31.70
N ARG A 68 -50.11 15.33 -32.29
CA ARG A 68 -50.15 14.03 -31.64
C ARG A 68 -49.26 13.07 -32.44
N PHE A 69 -48.24 12.56 -31.78
CA PHE A 69 -47.34 11.56 -32.35
C PHE A 69 -47.59 10.20 -31.74
N ARG A 70 -47.55 9.17 -32.55
CA ARG A 70 -47.69 7.78 -32.11
C ARG A 70 -46.82 6.87 -33.00
N SER A 71 -46.26 5.80 -32.40
CA SER A 71 -45.59 4.76 -33.19
C SER A 71 -46.58 4.00 -34.08
N PHE A 72 -46.11 3.30 -35.10
CA PHE A 72 -46.95 2.50 -35.99
C PHE A 72 -47.77 1.43 -35.24
N ARG A 73 -48.91 1.07 -35.75
CA ARG A 73 -49.64 -0.10 -35.24
C ARG A 73 -48.83 -1.35 -35.49
N GLY A 74 -48.62 -2.17 -34.44
CA GLY A 74 -47.87 -3.42 -34.53
C GLY A 74 -46.37 -3.27 -34.30
N THR A 75 -45.85 -2.04 -34.01
CA THR A 75 -44.51 -1.90 -33.51
C THR A 75 -44.40 -2.53 -32.12
N PRO A 76 -43.27 -3.18 -31.77
CA PRO A 76 -43.01 -3.66 -30.43
C PRO A 76 -43.16 -2.56 -29.38
N LYS A 77 -43.56 -2.92 -28.17
CA LYS A 77 -43.75 -1.97 -27.05
C LYS A 77 -42.52 -1.11 -26.74
N ASP A 78 -41.35 -1.60 -27.13
CA ASP A 78 -40.07 -0.94 -26.91
C ASP A 78 -39.72 0.12 -27.93
N TRP A 79 -40.56 0.34 -28.95
CA TRP A 79 -40.34 1.38 -29.92
C TRP A 79 -40.79 2.72 -29.37
N ILE A 80 -39.84 3.64 -29.28
CA ILE A 80 -39.99 5.01 -28.78
C ILE A 80 -40.09 6.00 -29.95
N LEU A 81 -40.54 7.18 -29.63
CA LEU A 81 -40.61 8.29 -30.59
C LEU A 81 -39.44 9.22 -30.38
N ARG A 82 -38.72 9.48 -31.45
CA ARG A 82 -37.70 10.52 -31.49
C ARG A 82 -38.31 11.71 -32.21
N ILE A 83 -38.39 12.84 -31.50
CA ILE A 83 -38.90 14.10 -32.04
C ILE A 83 -37.74 15.07 -32.06
N LYS A 84 -37.36 15.52 -33.26
CA LYS A 84 -36.28 16.46 -33.46
C LYS A 84 -36.87 17.83 -33.74
N PHE A 85 -36.59 18.76 -32.85
CA PHE A 85 -36.95 20.17 -33.02
C PHE A 85 -35.81 20.86 -33.78
N ASN A 86 -35.99 21.13 -35.07
CA ASN A 86 -34.98 21.72 -35.93
C ASN A 86 -34.80 23.21 -35.67
N LYS A 87 -35.90 23.90 -35.35
CA LYS A 87 -35.96 25.30 -34.97
C LYS A 87 -36.99 25.52 -33.91
N PHE A 88 -36.69 26.35 -32.93
CA PHE A 88 -37.59 26.66 -31.83
C PHE A 88 -37.42 28.12 -31.40
N LYS A 89 -38.47 28.86 -31.42
CA LYS A 89 -38.57 30.24 -30.91
C LYS A 89 -40.00 30.53 -30.47
N ILE A 90 -40.23 30.49 -29.16
CA ILE A 90 -41.54 30.68 -28.57
C ILE A 90 -41.39 31.36 -27.22
N GLY A 91 -41.99 32.53 -27.11
CA GLY A 91 -42.01 33.28 -25.85
C GLY A 91 -40.61 33.57 -25.25
N ASN A 92 -40.62 34.08 -24.06
CA ASN A 92 -39.43 34.37 -23.26
C ASN A 92 -39.52 33.70 -21.91
N LEU A 93 -38.40 33.23 -21.40
CA LEU A 93 -38.34 32.61 -20.08
C LEU A 93 -38.20 33.72 -19.03
N LEU A 94 -39.23 33.94 -18.24
CA LEU A 94 -39.23 34.97 -17.20
C LEU A 94 -38.56 34.47 -15.93
N ASN A 95 -38.90 33.26 -15.47
CA ASN A 95 -38.33 32.63 -14.29
C ASN A 95 -38.52 31.09 -14.34
N ALA A 96 -38.22 30.40 -13.23
CA ALA A 96 -38.31 28.94 -13.15
C ALA A 96 -39.75 28.37 -13.34
N THR A 97 -40.75 29.19 -13.26
CA THR A 97 -42.16 28.73 -13.29
C THR A 97 -42.99 29.34 -14.43
N HIS A 98 -42.49 30.39 -15.10
CA HIS A 98 -43.29 31.18 -16.02
C HIS A 98 -42.56 31.51 -17.32
N CYS A 99 -43.31 31.32 -18.42
CA CYS A 99 -42.99 31.76 -19.76
C CYS A 99 -43.90 32.93 -20.16
N GLU A 100 -43.34 34.02 -20.69
CA GLU A 100 -44.10 35.18 -21.20
C GLU A 100 -44.22 35.09 -22.70
N GLY A 101 -45.42 35.42 -23.23
CA GLY A 101 -45.72 35.49 -24.69
C GLY A 101 -45.90 34.16 -25.37
N GLY A 102 -45.68 33.05 -24.75
CA GLY A 102 -45.92 31.71 -25.28
C GLY A 102 -45.06 30.59 -24.76
N TYR A 103 -45.46 29.35 -25.04
CA TYR A 103 -44.71 28.16 -24.58
C TYR A 103 -44.97 26.95 -25.49
N LEU A 104 -44.07 25.97 -25.38
CA LEU A 104 -44.22 24.60 -25.86
C LEU A 104 -44.35 23.67 -24.66
N GLN A 105 -45.29 22.72 -24.76
CA GLN A 105 -45.52 21.68 -23.73
C GLN A 105 -45.42 20.29 -24.37
N ILE A 106 -44.67 19.39 -23.76
CA ILE A 106 -44.52 18.02 -24.23
C ILE A 106 -45.17 17.08 -23.20
N VAL A 107 -46.21 16.38 -23.62
CA VAL A 107 -46.88 15.35 -22.85
C VAL A 107 -46.52 13.99 -23.38
N ASP A 108 -45.73 13.24 -22.65
CA ASP A 108 -45.36 11.85 -22.95
C ASP A 108 -46.34 10.90 -22.28
N GLY A 109 -46.94 10.02 -23.06
CA GLY A 109 -47.98 9.12 -22.61
C GLY A 109 -49.40 9.67 -22.73
N ASN A 110 -50.38 8.85 -22.40
CA ASN A 110 -51.81 9.20 -22.44
C ASN A 110 -52.57 8.51 -21.28
N ALA A 111 -53.89 8.62 -21.26
CA ALA A 111 -54.73 8.01 -20.20
C ALA A 111 -54.69 6.47 -20.16
N LYS A 112 -54.17 5.83 -21.20
CA LYS A 112 -54.11 4.37 -21.36
C LYS A 112 -52.67 3.84 -21.20
N THR A 113 -51.69 4.73 -21.04
CA THR A 113 -50.32 4.36 -20.77
C THR A 113 -50.08 4.31 -19.26
N ASP A 114 -49.35 3.31 -18.79
CA ASP A 114 -49.02 3.13 -17.38
C ASP A 114 -48.09 4.27 -16.88
N VAL A 115 -47.32 4.86 -17.79
CA VAL A 115 -46.31 5.92 -17.55
C VAL A 115 -46.74 7.19 -18.29
N SER A 116 -46.86 8.31 -17.63
CA SER A 116 -47.17 9.59 -18.30
C SER A 116 -46.89 10.79 -17.38
N ASN A 117 -46.36 11.88 -17.93
CA ASN A 117 -46.20 13.17 -17.26
C ASN A 117 -47.42 14.09 -17.37
N ARG A 118 -48.56 13.58 -17.87
CA ARG A 118 -49.78 14.37 -18.23
C ARG A 118 -50.43 15.12 -17.07
N LYS A 119 -50.18 14.71 -15.83
CA LYS A 119 -50.83 15.34 -14.66
C LYS A 119 -50.33 16.77 -14.47
N GLU A 120 -49.02 16.95 -14.60
CA GLU A 120 -48.36 18.21 -14.36
C GLU A 120 -47.23 18.40 -15.41
N PRO A 121 -47.55 18.53 -16.69
CA PRO A 121 -46.54 18.73 -17.70
C PRO A 121 -45.97 20.16 -17.61
N GLY A 122 -44.66 20.29 -17.57
CA GLY A 122 -44.02 21.59 -17.60
C GLY A 122 -43.96 22.19 -19.00
N ILE A 123 -43.39 23.39 -19.10
CA ILE A 123 -43.37 24.21 -20.31
C ILE A 123 -41.95 24.60 -20.73
N PHE A 124 -41.76 24.72 -22.05
CA PHE A 124 -40.55 25.20 -22.65
C PHE A 124 -40.76 26.54 -23.35
N CYS A 125 -39.80 27.46 -23.20
CA CYS A 125 -39.84 28.76 -23.93
C CYS A 125 -38.44 29.28 -24.22
N GLY A 126 -38.35 30.35 -24.99
CA GLY A 126 -37.12 30.93 -25.47
C GLY A 126 -36.79 30.56 -26.88
N GLU A 127 -35.51 30.62 -27.24
CA GLU A 127 -34.99 30.35 -28.57
C GLU A 127 -33.92 29.27 -28.55
N SER A 128 -33.93 28.35 -29.52
CA SER A 128 -32.88 27.39 -29.75
C SER A 128 -32.55 27.35 -31.25
N GLU A 129 -31.35 27.79 -31.60
CA GLU A 129 -30.84 27.75 -32.94
C GLU A 129 -30.37 26.38 -33.37
N GLN A 130 -29.91 25.58 -32.41
CA GLN A 130 -29.43 24.23 -32.65
C GLN A 130 -30.57 23.22 -32.52
N PRO A 131 -30.58 22.18 -33.37
CA PRO A 131 -31.60 21.13 -33.30
C PRO A 131 -31.55 20.39 -31.95
N GLN A 132 -32.65 20.33 -31.27
CA GLN A 132 -32.84 19.60 -30.02
C GLN A 132 -33.63 18.32 -30.24
N THR A 133 -33.36 17.28 -29.51
CA THR A 133 -34.07 15.99 -29.68
C THR A 133 -34.75 15.59 -28.38
N PHE A 134 -36.02 15.23 -28.48
CA PHE A 134 -36.78 14.62 -27.42
C PHE A 134 -36.95 13.12 -27.71
N MET A 135 -36.71 12.28 -26.73
CA MET A 135 -36.87 10.82 -26.82
C MET A 135 -37.97 10.36 -25.88
N SER A 136 -39.09 9.91 -26.39
CA SER A 136 -40.23 9.51 -25.54
C SER A 136 -39.91 8.29 -24.66
N GLU A 137 -40.52 8.23 -23.47
CA GLU A 137 -40.55 7.02 -22.65
C GLU A 137 -41.67 6.07 -23.10
N THR A 138 -42.64 6.59 -23.85
CA THR A 138 -43.80 5.86 -24.33
C THR A 138 -43.91 5.90 -25.86
N SER A 139 -44.85 5.10 -26.40
CA SER A 139 -45.19 5.11 -27.83
C SER A 139 -46.12 6.25 -28.26
N PHE A 140 -46.42 7.17 -27.35
CA PHE A 140 -47.38 8.24 -27.59
C PHE A 140 -46.92 9.55 -27.01
N VAL A 141 -46.81 10.61 -27.80
CA VAL A 141 -46.45 11.96 -27.36
C VAL A 141 -47.45 12.97 -27.93
N LYS A 142 -47.77 13.95 -27.11
CA LYS A 142 -48.58 15.09 -27.54
C LYS A 142 -47.79 16.38 -27.26
N VAL A 143 -47.62 17.18 -28.27
CA VAL A 143 -46.95 18.47 -28.19
C VAL A 143 -48.01 19.56 -28.31
N PHE A 144 -47.99 20.48 -27.36
CA PHE A 144 -48.80 21.69 -27.38
C PHE A 144 -47.90 22.88 -27.68
N PHE A 145 -48.36 23.74 -28.54
CA PHE A 145 -47.75 25.00 -28.92
C PHE A 145 -48.77 26.11 -28.64
N HIS A 146 -48.37 27.06 -27.80
CA HIS A 146 -49.20 28.19 -27.40
C HIS A 146 -48.41 29.48 -27.58
N VAL A 147 -48.97 30.49 -28.19
CA VAL A 147 -48.38 31.81 -28.35
C VAL A 147 -49.49 32.85 -28.11
N GLU A 148 -49.19 33.87 -27.35
CA GLU A 148 -50.14 34.99 -27.09
C GLU A 148 -50.26 35.95 -28.24
N ASN A 149 -49.12 36.17 -28.96
CA ASN A 149 -49.07 37.07 -30.09
C ASN A 149 -48.30 36.35 -31.24
N TYR A 150 -49.03 35.83 -32.21
CA TYR A 150 -48.45 35.08 -33.31
C TYR A 150 -47.92 36.00 -34.39
N THR A 151 -46.60 35.95 -34.66
CA THR A 151 -45.91 36.80 -35.62
C THR A 151 -44.93 36.00 -36.46
N ASP A 152 -44.34 36.63 -37.46
CA ASP A 152 -43.28 36.06 -38.30
C ASP A 152 -42.01 35.72 -37.51
N GLN A 153 -41.86 36.30 -36.33
CA GLN A 153 -40.78 35.99 -35.44
C GLN A 153 -40.95 34.69 -34.62
N THR A 154 -42.18 34.13 -34.59
CA THR A 154 -42.49 32.89 -33.87
C THR A 154 -42.41 31.71 -34.85
N TYR A 155 -41.61 30.70 -34.51
CA TYR A 155 -41.50 29.51 -35.34
C TYR A 155 -41.32 28.24 -34.52
N LEU A 156 -41.82 27.14 -35.05
CA LEU A 156 -41.65 25.79 -34.57
C LEU A 156 -41.50 24.84 -35.76
N SER A 157 -40.42 24.07 -35.80
CA SER A 157 -40.20 23.08 -36.83
C SER A 157 -39.62 21.82 -36.19
N PHE A 158 -40.21 20.67 -36.46
CA PHE A 158 -39.72 19.39 -35.98
C PHE A 158 -39.94 18.29 -36.97
N ASP A 159 -39.18 17.23 -36.89
CA ASP A 159 -39.35 15.97 -37.57
C ASP A 159 -39.55 14.83 -36.55
N THR A 160 -40.22 13.77 -36.97
CA THR A 160 -40.47 12.62 -36.11
C THR A 160 -39.99 11.32 -36.71
N ARG A 161 -39.52 10.44 -35.85
CA ARG A 161 -39.02 9.16 -36.29
C ARG A 161 -39.29 8.11 -35.19
N ALA A 162 -39.79 6.93 -35.63
CA ALA A 162 -39.77 5.80 -34.71
C ALA A 162 -38.33 5.28 -34.56
N GLU A 163 -37.80 5.34 -33.38
CA GLU A 163 -36.44 4.89 -33.11
C GLU A 163 -36.37 3.38 -33.01
N GLN A 164 -35.28 2.89 -33.60
CA GLN A 164 -34.94 1.48 -33.63
C GLN A 164 -33.74 1.19 -32.70
N GLN A 165 -33.03 0.17 -32.99
CA GLN A 165 -31.97 -0.46 -32.24
C GLN A 165 -30.92 0.48 -31.63
N LEU A 166 -30.57 1.60 -32.29
CA LEU A 166 -29.56 2.54 -31.79
C LEU A 166 -29.96 3.21 -30.48
N VAL A 167 -31.24 3.58 -30.36
CA VAL A 167 -31.75 4.23 -29.14
C VAL A 167 -31.88 3.23 -28.00
N VAL A 168 -32.30 2.01 -28.32
CA VAL A 168 -32.30 0.90 -27.36
C VAL A 168 -30.89 0.68 -26.82
N TYR A 169 -29.90 0.72 -27.71
CA TYR A 169 -28.47 0.60 -27.32
C TYR A 169 -28.05 1.71 -26.34
N LEU A 170 -28.35 2.97 -26.61
CA LEU A 170 -28.00 4.10 -25.74
C LEU A 170 -28.71 4.04 -24.39
N ARG A 171 -29.92 3.53 -24.32
CA ARG A 171 -30.70 3.40 -23.09
C ARG A 171 -30.37 2.15 -22.28
N TYR A 172 -30.14 1.02 -22.93
CA TYR A 172 -29.96 -0.27 -22.27
C TYR A 172 -28.58 -0.90 -22.47
N GLY A 173 -27.68 -0.26 -23.27
CA GLY A 173 -26.37 -0.78 -23.60
C GLY A 173 -26.40 -1.98 -24.55
N GLN A 174 -25.27 -2.68 -24.65
CA GLN A 174 -25.16 -3.90 -25.45
C GLN A 174 -26.05 -4.99 -24.83
N HIS A 175 -26.68 -5.77 -25.67
CA HIS A 175 -27.56 -6.88 -25.30
C HIS A 175 -28.74 -6.48 -24.36
N PRO A 176 -29.60 -5.54 -24.75
CA PRO A 176 -30.72 -5.10 -23.94
C PRO A 176 -31.67 -6.24 -23.61
N GLU A 177 -31.75 -7.28 -24.46
CA GLU A 177 -32.54 -8.49 -24.23
C GLU A 177 -32.10 -9.32 -23.03
N LEU A 178 -30.80 -9.29 -22.70
CA LEU A 178 -30.22 -9.98 -21.52
C LEU A 178 -30.42 -9.18 -20.24
N TYR A 179 -30.57 -7.88 -20.37
CA TYR A 179 -30.60 -6.96 -19.21
C TYR A 179 -31.75 -5.95 -19.32
N PRO A 180 -32.99 -6.40 -19.34
CA PRO A 180 -34.15 -5.54 -19.56
C PRO A 180 -34.37 -4.51 -18.44
N ASN A 181 -33.83 -4.77 -17.24
CA ASN A 181 -34.02 -3.92 -16.07
C ASN A 181 -32.87 -2.96 -15.79
N ARG A 182 -31.92 -2.77 -16.76
CA ARG A 182 -30.81 -1.82 -16.58
C ARG A 182 -31.21 -0.40 -16.18
N ARG A 183 -32.36 0.06 -16.66
CA ARG A 183 -32.92 1.38 -16.32
C ARG A 183 -33.81 1.35 -15.07
N GLY A 184 -33.79 0.27 -14.30
CA GLY A 184 -34.65 0.06 -13.15
C GLY A 184 -36.12 -0.21 -13.49
N GLU A 185 -36.82 -0.71 -12.52
CA GLU A 185 -38.26 -0.94 -12.60
C GLU A 185 -39.03 0.35 -12.33
N VAL A 186 -39.96 0.71 -13.20
CA VAL A 186 -40.79 1.90 -13.02
C VAL A 186 -41.77 1.69 -11.87
N VAL A 187 -41.84 2.64 -10.95
CA VAL A 187 -42.86 2.64 -9.88
C VAL A 187 -44.23 2.91 -10.51
N GLN A 188 -45.21 2.04 -10.23
CA GLN A 188 -46.55 2.12 -10.80
C GLN A 188 -47.21 3.47 -10.47
N GLY A 189 -47.71 4.14 -11.52
CA GLY A 189 -48.38 5.44 -11.39
C GLY A 189 -47.42 6.66 -11.38
N SER A 190 -46.13 6.44 -11.48
CA SER A 190 -45.12 7.50 -11.65
C SER A 190 -44.63 7.60 -13.10
N TYR A 191 -44.13 8.77 -13.50
CA TYR A 191 -43.49 8.95 -14.82
C TYR A 191 -42.04 8.52 -14.83
N CYS A 192 -41.30 8.81 -13.75
CA CYS A 192 -39.86 8.66 -13.73
C CYS A 192 -39.28 8.04 -12.46
N GLU A 193 -40.12 7.65 -11.49
CA GLU A 193 -39.61 6.95 -10.31
C GLU A 193 -39.19 5.53 -10.66
N ARG A 194 -38.00 5.11 -10.22
CA ARG A 194 -37.44 3.81 -10.56
C ARG A 194 -36.73 3.14 -9.38
N ILE A 195 -36.89 1.82 -9.33
CA ILE A 195 -36.23 0.96 -8.34
C ILE A 195 -35.20 0.11 -9.08
N PHE A 196 -33.97 0.18 -8.62
CA PHE A 196 -32.84 -0.59 -9.13
C PHE A 196 -32.46 -1.65 -8.11
N ARG A 197 -32.43 -2.90 -8.56
CA ARG A 197 -32.08 -4.05 -7.72
C ARG A 197 -30.89 -4.78 -8.36
N ASP A 198 -30.00 -5.29 -7.50
CA ASP A 198 -28.89 -6.13 -7.95
C ASP A 198 -28.00 -5.51 -9.04
N CYS A 199 -27.71 -4.23 -8.94
CA CYS A 199 -26.86 -3.53 -9.90
C CYS A 199 -25.44 -4.11 -10.02
N ARG A 200 -25.04 -5.02 -9.13
CA ARG A 200 -23.79 -5.78 -9.23
C ARG A 200 -23.82 -6.85 -10.33
N LEU A 201 -24.97 -7.52 -10.51
CA LEU A 201 -25.12 -8.60 -11.49
C LEU A 201 -25.33 -8.07 -12.90
N GLN A 202 -25.83 -6.85 -13.01
CA GLN A 202 -26.05 -6.14 -14.25
C GLN A 202 -25.62 -4.68 -14.10
N THR A 203 -25.10 -4.10 -15.15
CA THR A 203 -24.81 -2.67 -15.16
C THR A 203 -26.14 -1.91 -15.11
N CYS A 204 -26.36 -1.13 -14.06
CA CYS A 204 -27.55 -0.29 -13.96
C CYS A 204 -27.26 1.11 -14.51
N TYR A 205 -28.25 1.68 -15.19
CA TYR A 205 -28.17 3.01 -15.79
C TYR A 205 -29.19 3.95 -15.15
N VAL A 206 -28.73 4.88 -14.35
CA VAL A 206 -29.57 5.95 -13.79
C VAL A 206 -29.57 7.10 -14.76
N GLN A 207 -30.67 7.28 -15.48
CA GLN A 207 -30.82 8.24 -16.55
C GLN A 207 -32.00 9.18 -16.27
N SER A 208 -31.86 10.43 -16.71
CA SER A 208 -32.98 11.33 -16.79
C SER A 208 -34.04 10.79 -17.76
N PRO A 209 -35.34 11.10 -17.57
CA PRO A 209 -36.35 10.82 -18.62
C PRO A 209 -35.91 11.43 -19.95
N ALA A 210 -36.29 10.77 -21.04
CA ALA A 210 -35.96 11.16 -22.40
C ALA A 210 -34.48 11.14 -22.79
N TYR A 211 -33.54 10.73 -21.90
CA TYR A 211 -32.14 10.61 -22.26
C TYR A 211 -31.92 9.69 -23.52
N PRO A 212 -30.99 10.05 -24.43
CA PRO A 212 -30.09 11.19 -24.49
C PRO A 212 -30.72 12.46 -25.09
N GLY A 213 -31.99 12.59 -25.15
CA GLY A 213 -32.68 13.81 -25.56
C GLY A 213 -32.98 14.74 -24.39
N ILE A 214 -33.67 15.87 -24.69
CA ILE A 214 -34.08 16.84 -23.70
C ILE A 214 -35.09 16.23 -22.71
N TYR A 215 -34.88 16.46 -21.43
CA TYR A 215 -35.83 15.99 -20.43
C TYR A 215 -37.04 16.92 -20.31
N PRO A 216 -38.23 16.36 -19.98
CA PRO A 216 -39.42 17.16 -19.71
C PRO A 216 -39.23 18.10 -18.52
N ARG A 217 -40.02 19.16 -18.48
CA ARG A 217 -40.06 20.08 -17.34
C ARG A 217 -41.06 19.66 -16.29
N ASN A 218 -40.98 20.23 -15.12
CA ASN A 218 -41.81 19.95 -13.93
C ASN A 218 -41.73 18.48 -13.50
N LEU A 219 -40.53 17.93 -13.45
CA LEU A 219 -40.28 16.59 -13.02
C LEU A 219 -39.82 16.54 -11.56
N HIS A 220 -40.26 15.50 -10.87
CA HIS A 220 -39.74 15.08 -9.58
C HIS A 220 -39.53 13.56 -9.65
N CYS A 221 -38.32 13.14 -10.00
CA CYS A 221 -37.94 11.76 -10.21
C CYS A 221 -37.14 11.23 -9.02
N ARG A 222 -37.49 10.05 -8.57
CA ARG A 222 -36.83 9.36 -7.46
C ARG A 222 -36.27 8.03 -7.93
N TYR A 223 -35.00 7.80 -7.64
CA TYR A 223 -34.29 6.60 -8.03
C TYR A 223 -33.73 5.90 -6.77
N TYR A 224 -34.22 4.69 -6.53
CA TYR A 224 -33.87 3.86 -5.38
C TYR A 224 -32.88 2.79 -5.83
N LEU A 225 -31.61 2.88 -5.40
CA LEU A 225 -30.56 1.99 -5.83
C LEU A 225 -30.11 1.07 -4.69
N ASN A 226 -29.93 -0.22 -5.02
CA ASN A 226 -29.38 -1.21 -4.11
C ASN A 226 -28.42 -2.13 -4.85
N THR A 227 -27.23 -2.36 -4.31
CA THR A 227 -26.17 -3.18 -4.91
C THR A 227 -25.84 -4.43 -4.12
N ARG A 228 -26.49 -4.70 -3.00
CA ARG A 228 -26.15 -5.77 -2.03
C ARG A 228 -24.75 -5.69 -1.42
N LEU A 229 -23.88 -4.83 -1.89
CA LEU A 229 -22.56 -4.57 -1.33
C LEU A 229 -22.47 -3.11 -0.91
N PRO A 230 -21.71 -2.81 0.15
CA PRO A 230 -21.46 -1.43 0.55
C PRO A 230 -20.63 -0.69 -0.52
N PHE A 231 -20.55 0.61 -0.37
CA PHE A 231 -19.81 1.51 -1.24
C PHE A 231 -20.33 1.53 -2.68
N ILE A 232 -21.61 1.81 -2.81
CA ILE A 232 -22.24 2.03 -4.12
C ILE A 232 -21.62 3.23 -4.82
N LYS A 233 -21.31 3.06 -6.11
CA LYS A 233 -20.63 4.04 -6.95
C LYS A 233 -21.51 4.51 -8.08
N LEU A 234 -21.67 5.83 -8.24
CA LEU A 234 -22.24 6.47 -9.44
C LEU A 234 -21.13 7.16 -10.22
N TYR A 235 -21.08 6.95 -11.52
CA TYR A 235 -20.08 7.55 -12.39
C TYR A 235 -20.58 7.75 -13.82
N ILE A 236 -19.99 8.72 -14.51
CA ILE A 236 -20.19 8.99 -15.93
C ILE A 236 -18.90 8.64 -16.67
N GLU A 237 -18.98 7.86 -17.74
CA GLU A 237 -17.80 7.45 -18.50
C GLU A 237 -17.41 8.46 -19.58
N ASN A 238 -18.27 8.62 -20.57
CA ASN A 238 -17.99 9.42 -21.77
C ASN A 238 -19.09 10.42 -22.10
N GLU A 239 -20.19 10.40 -21.38
CA GLU A 239 -21.33 11.26 -21.60
C GLU A 239 -21.14 12.60 -20.88
N GLU A 240 -21.85 13.61 -21.34
CA GLU A 240 -21.91 14.91 -20.70
C GLU A 240 -23.08 14.95 -19.71
N PHE A 241 -22.84 15.59 -18.58
CA PHE A 241 -23.86 15.98 -17.64
C PHE A 241 -24.45 17.31 -18.07
N ASN A 242 -25.76 17.42 -18.24
CA ASN A 242 -26.42 18.60 -18.76
C ASN A 242 -27.76 18.87 -18.10
N ILE A 243 -27.69 19.52 -16.95
CA ILE A 243 -28.87 19.93 -16.16
C ILE A 243 -28.89 21.45 -16.06
N ASP A 244 -30.09 22.03 -16.20
CA ASP A 244 -30.30 23.48 -16.13
C ASP A 244 -29.88 24.01 -14.76
N GLY A 245 -28.74 24.60 -14.67
CA GLY A 245 -28.19 25.15 -13.45
C GLY A 245 -28.26 26.66 -13.42
N GLN A 246 -27.22 27.31 -13.87
CA GLN A 246 -27.17 28.75 -13.93
C GLN A 246 -27.51 29.24 -15.34
N ARG A 247 -28.54 30.06 -15.46
CA ARG A 247 -28.98 30.66 -16.73
C ARG A 247 -28.16 31.89 -17.01
N CYS A 248 -27.74 32.06 -18.24
CA CYS A 248 -27.02 33.21 -18.72
C CYS A 248 -27.94 34.06 -19.61
N GLU A 249 -27.87 35.36 -19.47
CA GLU A 249 -28.64 36.31 -20.28
C GLU A 249 -28.20 36.29 -21.77
N ASN A 250 -26.95 35.92 -22.02
CA ASN A 250 -26.42 35.79 -23.36
C ASN A 250 -25.57 34.53 -23.51
N ILE A 251 -25.98 33.62 -24.37
CA ILE A 251 -25.32 32.30 -24.62
C ILE A 251 -23.89 32.50 -25.14
N MET A 252 -23.60 33.54 -25.88
CA MET A 252 -22.26 33.82 -26.43
C MET A 252 -21.25 34.24 -25.38
N THR A 253 -21.68 34.81 -24.27
CA THR A 253 -20.82 35.32 -23.22
C THR A 253 -20.83 34.45 -21.96
N CYS A 254 -21.61 33.37 -21.94
CA CYS A 254 -21.67 32.42 -20.87
C CYS A 254 -20.61 31.34 -21.11
N PRO A 255 -19.46 31.39 -20.43
CA PRO A 255 -18.54 30.28 -20.48
C PRO A 255 -19.28 29.05 -19.98
N MET A 256 -19.06 27.90 -20.63
CA MET A 256 -19.51 26.61 -20.07
C MET A 256 -19.03 26.57 -18.63
N ARG A 257 -19.95 26.76 -17.69
CA ARG A 257 -19.57 26.76 -16.29
C ARG A 257 -19.39 25.31 -15.86
N PRO A 258 -18.35 25.02 -15.10
CA PRO A 258 -18.20 23.72 -14.53
C PRO A 258 -19.44 23.37 -13.71
N ILE A 259 -19.72 22.10 -13.60
CA ILE A 259 -20.81 21.59 -12.80
C ILE A 259 -20.75 22.20 -11.41
N SER A 260 -21.83 22.81 -10.97
CA SER A 260 -21.95 23.41 -9.66
C SER A 260 -22.36 22.38 -8.62
N SER A 261 -21.87 22.52 -7.39
CA SER A 261 -22.29 21.69 -6.27
C SER A 261 -22.86 22.58 -5.14
N GLY A 262 -23.85 22.03 -4.42
CA GLY A 262 -24.55 22.72 -3.33
C GLY A 262 -25.89 23.33 -3.75
N GLU A 263 -26.85 23.38 -2.82
CA GLU A 263 -28.21 23.86 -3.07
C GLU A 263 -28.25 25.33 -3.49
N GLU A 264 -27.41 26.16 -2.90
CA GLU A 264 -27.33 27.58 -3.21
C GLU A 264 -26.87 27.87 -4.66
N ASN A 265 -26.11 26.93 -5.24
CA ASN A 265 -25.58 27.04 -6.58
C ASN A 265 -26.46 26.42 -7.66
N CYS A 266 -27.53 25.73 -7.28
CA CYS A 266 -28.45 25.06 -8.18
C CYS A 266 -29.89 25.60 -8.04
N PRO A 267 -30.16 26.81 -8.54
CA PRO A 267 -31.43 27.49 -8.27
C PRO A 267 -32.61 27.00 -9.15
N TYR A 268 -32.35 26.20 -10.16
CA TYR A 268 -33.39 25.75 -11.12
C TYR A 268 -33.58 24.24 -11.05
N ASP A 269 -32.83 23.51 -11.85
CA ASP A 269 -32.89 22.06 -11.89
C ASP A 269 -31.69 21.50 -11.14
N TYR A 270 -31.88 20.35 -10.49
CA TYR A 270 -30.80 19.70 -9.76
C TYR A 270 -30.95 18.19 -9.64
N ILE A 271 -29.83 17.52 -9.43
CA ILE A 271 -29.78 16.17 -8.89
C ILE A 271 -29.26 16.26 -7.47
N LYS A 272 -29.96 15.63 -6.53
CA LYS A 272 -29.55 15.48 -5.14
C LYS A 272 -29.34 14.02 -4.81
N ILE A 273 -28.20 13.71 -4.23
CA ILE A 273 -27.78 12.34 -3.97
C ILE A 273 -27.63 12.14 -2.46
N TYR A 274 -28.25 11.08 -1.96
CA TYR A 274 -28.31 10.77 -0.54
C TYR A 274 -27.65 9.41 -0.27
N ASP A 275 -26.91 9.32 0.83
CA ASP A 275 -26.23 8.11 1.29
C ASP A 275 -27.21 7.24 2.10
N GLY A 276 -28.04 6.50 1.42
CA GLY A 276 -29.03 5.62 2.03
C GLY A 276 -30.28 5.41 1.20
N LYS A 277 -31.39 5.01 1.84
CA LYS A 277 -32.58 4.49 1.17
C LYS A 277 -33.59 5.53 0.72
N ASN A 278 -33.56 6.74 1.28
CA ASN A 278 -34.62 7.74 1.09
C ASN A 278 -34.11 9.17 1.32
N GLU A 279 -34.99 10.13 1.18
CA GLU A 279 -34.76 11.56 1.33
C GLU A 279 -34.37 12.02 2.75
N PHE A 280 -34.52 11.15 3.76
CA PHE A 280 -34.07 11.43 5.15
C PHE A 280 -32.62 10.99 5.40
N SER A 281 -32.00 10.34 4.44
CA SER A 281 -30.60 9.91 4.51
C SER A 281 -29.67 11.12 4.37
N PRO A 282 -28.42 11.03 4.86
CA PRO A 282 -27.43 12.10 4.69
C PRO A 282 -27.24 12.48 3.23
N VAL A 283 -27.18 13.77 2.94
CA VAL A 283 -26.96 14.29 1.60
C VAL A 283 -25.46 14.18 1.28
N ILE A 284 -25.13 13.50 0.19
CA ILE A 284 -23.76 13.49 -0.35
C ILE A 284 -23.51 14.80 -1.09
N GLY A 285 -24.42 15.20 -1.99
CA GLY A 285 -24.29 16.45 -2.72
C GLY A 285 -25.48 16.75 -3.62
N THR A 286 -25.58 18.02 -4.02
CA THR A 286 -26.56 18.55 -4.98
C THR A 286 -25.79 19.09 -6.19
N PHE A 287 -26.18 18.69 -7.40
CA PHE A 287 -25.43 18.96 -8.62
C PHE A 287 -26.32 19.51 -9.72
N CYS A 288 -25.82 20.48 -10.45
CA CYS A 288 -26.43 21.04 -11.66
C CYS A 288 -25.36 21.60 -12.62
N GLY A 289 -25.76 22.08 -13.77
CA GLY A 289 -24.87 22.66 -14.77
C GLY A 289 -24.58 21.74 -15.93
N MET A 290 -23.61 22.13 -16.78
CA MET A 290 -23.29 21.47 -18.03
C MET A 290 -21.79 21.17 -18.12
N GLY A 291 -21.42 19.95 -18.55
CA GLY A 291 -20.04 19.58 -18.78
C GLY A 291 -19.72 18.14 -18.34
N LYS A 292 -18.41 17.88 -18.20
CA LYS A 292 -17.94 16.58 -17.72
C LYS A 292 -18.11 16.49 -16.21
N PHE A 293 -18.75 15.44 -15.77
CA PHE A 293 -18.86 15.14 -14.35
C PHE A 293 -17.45 14.72 -13.85
N PRO A 294 -16.86 15.43 -12.89
CA PRO A 294 -15.43 15.33 -12.64
C PRO A 294 -14.99 14.02 -12.00
N TYR A 295 -15.80 13.48 -11.11
CA TYR A 295 -15.47 12.30 -10.31
C TYR A 295 -16.67 11.40 -10.07
N SER A 296 -16.37 10.17 -9.67
CA SER A 296 -17.41 9.27 -9.16
C SER A 296 -17.96 9.76 -7.84
N ILE A 297 -19.24 9.50 -7.59
CA ILE A 297 -19.88 9.69 -6.30
C ILE A 297 -19.98 8.34 -5.62
N ILE A 298 -19.66 8.28 -4.33
CA ILE A 298 -19.63 7.04 -3.56
C ILE A 298 -20.47 7.21 -2.31
N GLY A 299 -21.39 6.25 -2.09
CA GLY A 299 -22.08 6.08 -0.84
C GLY A 299 -21.34 5.12 0.10
N THR A 300 -21.61 5.17 1.39
CA THR A 300 -21.01 4.29 2.41
C THR A 300 -21.73 2.98 2.55
N SER A 301 -23.05 2.96 2.22
CA SER A 301 -23.93 1.81 2.36
C SER A 301 -24.11 1.04 1.05
N GLN A 302 -24.92 -0.01 1.11
CA GLN A 302 -25.38 -0.75 -0.07
C GLN A 302 -26.54 -0.04 -0.80
N ASP A 303 -27.11 1.01 -0.21
CA ASP A 303 -28.25 1.74 -0.72
C ASP A 303 -27.84 3.18 -1.05
N LEU A 304 -28.35 3.70 -2.15
CA LEU A 304 -28.19 5.09 -2.54
C LEU A 304 -29.52 5.60 -3.08
N PHE A 305 -29.90 6.80 -2.68
CA PHE A 305 -31.09 7.46 -3.17
C PHE A 305 -30.74 8.68 -3.99
N VAL A 306 -31.30 8.78 -5.19
CA VAL A 306 -31.07 9.91 -6.10
C VAL A 306 -32.39 10.58 -6.40
N GLU A 307 -32.44 11.89 -6.23
CA GLU A 307 -33.57 12.73 -6.54
C GLU A 307 -33.21 13.68 -7.69
N PHE A 308 -34.03 13.72 -8.70
CA PHE A 308 -33.90 14.66 -9.81
C PHE A 308 -35.13 15.55 -9.87
N VAL A 309 -34.93 16.86 -9.81
CA VAL A 309 -35.98 17.85 -9.88
C VAL A 309 -35.72 18.77 -11.07
N SER A 310 -36.73 18.99 -11.89
CA SER A 310 -36.72 19.99 -12.92
C SER A 310 -37.78 21.04 -12.73
N SER A 311 -37.43 22.30 -12.98
CA SER A 311 -38.33 23.44 -12.85
C SER A 311 -39.54 23.36 -13.80
N PRO A 312 -40.69 23.95 -13.43
CA PRO A 312 -41.89 24.00 -14.23
C PRO A 312 -41.72 24.65 -15.59
N ALA A 313 -40.85 25.66 -15.68
CA ALA A 313 -40.56 26.35 -16.95
C ALA A 313 -39.05 26.37 -17.20
N GLY A 314 -38.64 26.19 -18.47
CA GLY A 314 -37.22 26.23 -18.81
C GLY A 314 -36.94 26.25 -20.29
N PRO A 315 -35.67 26.35 -20.69
CA PRO A 315 -35.24 26.34 -22.09
C PRO A 315 -35.35 24.93 -22.70
N LEU A 316 -35.49 24.87 -24.02
CA LEU A 316 -35.45 23.65 -24.80
C LEU A 316 -33.99 23.28 -25.12
N LEU A 317 -33.20 22.88 -24.14
CA LEU A 317 -31.76 22.71 -24.29
C LEU A 317 -31.16 21.52 -23.53
N ASN A 318 -31.64 21.22 -22.34
CA ASN A 318 -30.92 20.35 -21.41
C ASN A 318 -31.22 18.87 -21.67
N THR A 319 -30.18 18.06 -21.85
CA THR A 319 -30.28 16.62 -22.21
C THR A 319 -30.20 15.69 -20.98
N GLY A 320 -29.97 16.24 -19.80
CA GLY A 320 -30.00 15.46 -18.56
C GLY A 320 -28.69 14.73 -18.25
N PHE A 321 -28.81 13.52 -17.78
CA PHE A 321 -27.69 12.74 -17.26
C PHE A 321 -27.82 11.25 -17.53
N HIS A 322 -26.67 10.59 -17.51
CA HIS A 322 -26.51 9.15 -17.52
C HIS A 322 -25.43 8.73 -16.53
N PHE A 323 -25.81 8.10 -15.44
CA PHE A 323 -24.88 7.48 -14.52
C PHE A 323 -24.87 5.97 -14.66
N ASN A 324 -23.67 5.42 -14.69
CA ASN A 324 -23.44 4.00 -14.45
C ASN A 324 -23.42 3.74 -12.94
N VAL A 325 -23.89 2.58 -12.54
CA VAL A 325 -23.90 2.14 -11.15
C VAL A 325 -22.94 0.96 -10.99
N GLY A 326 -22.09 1.04 -10.02
CA GLY A 326 -21.18 -0.03 -9.62
C GLY A 326 -20.97 -0.05 -8.13
N ASN A 327 -20.06 -0.89 -7.71
CA ASN A 327 -19.50 -0.83 -6.36
C ASN A 327 -18.07 -0.33 -6.47
N TRP A 328 -17.63 0.37 -5.47
CA TRP A 328 -16.24 0.71 -5.32
C TRP A 328 -15.63 -0.18 -4.24
N PRO A 329 -14.92 -1.24 -4.61
CA PRO A 329 -14.31 -2.15 -3.64
C PRO A 329 -13.17 -1.50 -2.82
N GLY A 330 -12.89 -0.22 -3.03
CA GLY A 330 -11.64 0.38 -2.71
C GLY A 330 -10.65 0.13 -3.86
N HIS A 331 -9.43 0.60 -3.73
CA HIS A 331 -8.39 0.09 -4.62
C HIS A 331 -8.17 -1.38 -4.28
N VAL A 332 -8.23 -2.23 -5.29
CA VAL A 332 -8.02 -3.68 -5.17
C VAL A 332 -6.65 -3.99 -4.56
N ASP A 333 -5.72 -3.03 -4.69
CA ASP A 333 -4.33 -3.13 -4.24
C ASP A 333 -4.09 -2.57 -2.82
N THR A 334 -5.11 -2.05 -2.13
CA THR A 334 -4.94 -1.52 -0.79
C THR A 334 -5.27 -2.59 0.25
N ALA A 335 -4.25 -3.18 0.84
CA ALA A 335 -4.40 -4.10 1.97
C ALA A 335 -4.77 -3.31 3.22
N GLY A 336 -6.07 -3.18 3.49
CA GLY A 336 -6.53 -2.44 4.68
C GLY A 336 -8.03 -2.46 4.85
N SER A 337 -8.49 -2.04 6.02
CA SER A 337 -9.89 -1.87 6.34
C SER A 337 -10.29 -0.42 6.17
N ARG A 338 -11.46 -0.20 5.57
CA ARG A 338 -12.00 1.12 5.30
C ARG A 338 -13.13 1.44 6.29
N ASN A 339 -13.11 2.65 6.81
CA ASN A 339 -14.18 3.20 7.62
C ASN A 339 -14.74 4.46 6.94
N GLY A 340 -16.03 4.50 6.67
CA GLY A 340 -16.64 5.61 5.94
C GLY A 340 -16.20 5.70 4.47
N THR A 341 -16.17 6.91 3.91
CA THR A 341 -15.87 7.14 2.49
C THR A 341 -14.38 7.22 2.19
N CYS A 342 -13.56 7.66 3.14
CA CYS A 342 -12.14 7.91 2.87
C CYS A 342 -11.21 7.75 4.08
N ASP A 343 -11.65 7.07 5.14
CA ASP A 343 -10.78 6.74 6.28
C ASP A 343 -10.32 5.29 6.19
N TRP A 344 -9.03 5.07 6.38
CA TRP A 344 -8.39 3.77 6.19
C TRP A 344 -7.53 3.38 7.37
N LEU A 345 -7.62 2.10 7.75
CA LEU A 345 -6.66 1.44 8.63
C LEU A 345 -5.84 0.45 7.78
N LEU A 346 -4.55 0.71 7.70
CA LEU A 346 -3.57 -0.03 6.92
C LEU A 346 -2.63 -0.75 7.91
N SER A 347 -2.86 -2.03 8.17
CA SER A 347 -2.10 -2.78 9.17
C SER A 347 -1.10 -3.74 8.54
N SER A 348 -0.01 -4.03 9.26
CA SER A 348 0.98 -5.02 8.83
C SER A 348 0.38 -6.43 8.78
N GLU A 349 -0.57 -6.74 9.66
CA GLU A 349 -1.31 -8.00 9.65
C GLU A 349 -2.10 -8.17 8.35
N SER A 350 -2.84 -7.12 7.93
CA SER A 350 -3.60 -7.13 6.67
C SER A 350 -2.70 -7.28 5.45
N LEU A 351 -1.53 -6.62 5.49
CA LEU A 351 -0.54 -6.68 4.40
C LEU A 351 0.06 -8.08 4.27
N ARG A 352 0.43 -8.70 5.37
CA ARG A 352 0.94 -10.08 5.37
C ARG A 352 -0.13 -11.09 4.95
N ALA A 353 -1.39 -10.87 5.34
CA ALA A 353 -2.51 -11.72 4.94
C ALA A 353 -2.76 -11.68 3.42
N SER A 354 -2.45 -10.57 2.74
CA SER A 354 -2.49 -10.47 1.28
C SER A 354 -1.29 -11.13 0.58
N GLY A 355 -0.23 -11.44 1.32
CA GLY A 355 1.02 -12.00 0.78
C GLY A 355 1.98 -10.97 0.19
N ASP A 356 1.71 -9.69 0.41
CA ASP A 356 2.51 -8.59 -0.12
C ASP A 356 3.52 -8.11 0.93
N SER A 357 4.69 -7.68 0.47
CA SER A 357 5.73 -7.08 1.32
C SER A 357 5.59 -5.56 1.44
N GLU A 358 4.84 -4.94 0.55
CA GLU A 358 4.65 -3.51 0.43
C GLU A 358 3.19 -3.19 0.13
N GLY A 359 2.63 -2.23 0.83
CA GLY A 359 1.26 -1.78 0.63
C GLY A 359 1.20 -0.48 -0.16
N ILE A 360 0.05 -0.24 -0.78
CA ILE A 360 -0.19 0.94 -1.60
C ILE A 360 -1.48 1.60 -1.15
N PHE A 361 -1.50 2.93 -1.08
CA PHE A 361 -2.74 3.68 -1.03
C PHE A 361 -2.68 4.90 -1.96
N LEU A 362 -3.86 5.33 -2.38
CA LEU A 362 -4.01 6.37 -3.39
C LEU A 362 -4.79 7.56 -2.85
N SER A 363 -4.66 8.68 -3.52
CA SER A 363 -5.48 9.85 -3.27
C SER A 363 -6.97 9.54 -3.45
N VAL A 364 -7.81 10.34 -2.81
CA VAL A 364 -9.26 10.22 -2.94
C VAL A 364 -9.65 10.37 -4.42
N ALA A 365 -10.15 9.29 -5.03
CA ALA A 365 -10.50 9.21 -6.45
C ALA A 365 -12.01 9.37 -6.70
N HIS A 366 -12.76 9.84 -5.72
CA HIS A 366 -14.18 10.13 -5.80
C HIS A 366 -14.46 11.59 -5.49
N TRP A 367 -15.67 12.05 -5.79
CA TRP A 367 -16.11 13.38 -5.40
C TRP A 367 -16.17 13.52 -3.88
N TYR A 368 -15.75 14.66 -3.38
CA TYR A 368 -15.84 15.04 -1.97
C TYR A 368 -16.22 16.53 -1.84
N PRO A 369 -17.01 16.90 -0.81
CA PRO A 369 -17.43 18.28 -0.58
C PRO A 369 -16.31 19.16 -0.03
N PRO A 370 -16.50 20.48 0.03
CA PRO A 370 -15.64 21.36 0.81
C PRO A 370 -15.54 20.92 2.28
N HIS A 371 -14.42 21.23 2.93
CA HIS A 371 -14.10 20.86 4.31
C HIS A 371 -14.07 19.35 4.58
N THR A 372 -13.70 18.57 3.58
CA THR A 372 -13.47 17.13 3.72
C THR A 372 -12.14 16.87 4.40
N SER A 373 -12.14 15.92 5.34
CA SER A 373 -10.96 15.35 5.98
C SER A 373 -10.96 13.84 5.77
N CYS A 374 -9.86 13.29 5.26
CA CYS A 374 -9.65 11.86 5.04
C CYS A 374 -8.40 11.40 5.76
N THR A 375 -8.44 10.24 6.35
CA THR A 375 -7.36 9.73 7.20
C THR A 375 -6.85 8.36 6.76
N TYR A 376 -5.55 8.17 6.91
CA TYR A 376 -4.88 6.88 6.70
C TYR A 376 -4.03 6.61 7.94
N LEU A 377 -4.46 5.64 8.75
CA LEU A 377 -3.66 5.14 9.86
C LEU A 377 -2.90 3.91 9.38
N ILE A 378 -1.57 4.02 9.34
CA ILE A 378 -0.67 2.92 9.01
C ILE A 378 -0.15 2.35 10.34
N GLN A 379 -0.45 1.09 10.65
CA GLN A 379 -0.21 0.47 11.94
C GLN A 379 0.56 -0.83 11.81
N GLY A 380 1.81 -0.84 12.30
CA GLY A 380 2.63 -2.05 12.46
C GLY A 380 2.42 -2.75 13.80
N GLU A 381 3.08 -3.90 13.99
CA GLU A 381 3.20 -4.59 15.27
C GLU A 381 4.12 -3.81 16.22
N GLU A 382 4.23 -4.22 17.48
CA GLU A 382 4.97 -3.49 18.52
C GLU A 382 6.46 -3.28 18.16
N ASP A 383 7.05 -4.25 17.46
CA ASP A 383 8.47 -4.24 17.06
C ASP A 383 8.70 -3.64 15.67
N GLU A 384 7.69 -3.09 15.03
CA GLU A 384 7.79 -2.56 13.68
C GLU A 384 7.81 -1.04 13.65
N ILE A 385 8.46 -0.49 12.63
CA ILE A 385 8.35 0.91 12.23
C ILE A 385 7.80 0.99 10.82
N VAL A 386 7.13 2.08 10.52
CA VAL A 386 6.50 2.34 9.22
C VAL A 386 7.41 3.18 8.36
N ARG A 387 7.66 2.74 7.11
CA ARG A 387 8.20 3.58 6.05
C ARG A 387 7.08 3.94 5.09
N LEU A 388 7.04 5.20 4.69
CA LEU A 388 6.11 5.75 3.72
C LEU A 388 6.86 6.58 2.69
N TYR A 389 6.60 6.37 1.41
CA TYR A 389 7.13 7.20 0.34
C TYR A 389 6.11 7.42 -0.78
N PHE A 390 6.30 8.50 -1.54
CA PHE A 390 5.41 8.88 -2.62
C PHE A 390 6.14 8.83 -3.96
N PRO A 391 5.98 7.76 -4.77
CA PRO A 391 6.55 7.68 -6.12
C PRO A 391 6.00 8.77 -7.04
N SER A 392 4.76 9.16 -6.82
CA SER A 392 4.12 10.25 -7.54
C SER A 392 3.26 11.06 -6.59
N PHE A 393 3.46 12.36 -6.61
CA PHE A 393 2.71 13.30 -5.79
C PHE A 393 2.43 14.57 -6.56
N ARG A 394 1.16 14.94 -6.63
CA ARG A 394 0.71 16.16 -7.27
C ARG A 394 -0.49 16.72 -6.52
N ILE A 395 -0.32 17.88 -5.96
CA ILE A 395 -1.41 18.74 -5.51
C ILE A 395 -1.30 20.02 -6.34
N ASN A 396 -2.15 20.17 -7.36
CA ASN A 396 -2.17 21.36 -8.18
C ASN A 396 -3.48 22.10 -7.94
N ARG A 397 -3.37 23.36 -7.61
CA ARG A 397 -4.46 24.31 -7.71
C ARG A 397 -4.50 24.85 -9.15
N ILE A 398 -5.59 24.65 -9.87
CA ILE A 398 -5.83 25.39 -11.10
C ILE A 398 -6.01 26.85 -10.69
N GLU A 399 -5.27 27.75 -11.34
CA GLU A 399 -5.17 29.16 -11.03
C GLU A 399 -6.53 29.78 -10.68
N SER A 400 -6.74 30.00 -9.39
CA SER A 400 -7.82 30.88 -8.92
C SER A 400 -7.34 32.32 -9.13
N PRO A 401 -8.16 33.22 -9.68
CA PRO A 401 -7.80 34.61 -9.83
C PRO A 401 -7.60 35.33 -8.49
N ILE A 402 -7.95 34.71 -7.40
CA ILE A 402 -7.71 35.21 -6.04
C ILE A 402 -6.39 34.63 -5.55
N ARG A 403 -5.36 35.48 -5.40
CA ARG A 403 -4.10 35.09 -4.76
C ARG A 403 -4.39 34.56 -3.36
N PRO A 404 -3.94 33.33 -3.02
CA PRO A 404 -4.07 32.86 -1.65
C PRO A 404 -3.27 33.78 -0.72
N ILE A 405 -3.81 34.00 0.47
CA ILE A 405 -3.06 34.61 1.57
C ILE A 405 -1.84 33.70 1.80
N GLU A 406 -0.66 34.29 1.82
CA GLU A 406 0.60 33.58 2.01
C GLU A 406 0.51 32.74 3.30
N GLY A 407 0.56 31.40 3.14
CA GLY A 407 0.47 30.44 4.27
C GLY A 407 -0.84 29.65 4.40
N ASP A 408 -1.87 29.92 3.60
CA ASP A 408 -3.12 29.16 3.64
C ASP A 408 -3.19 28.11 2.53
N CYS A 409 -3.21 26.81 2.92
CA CYS A 409 -3.38 25.68 2.01
C CYS A 409 -4.87 25.48 1.72
N GLY A 410 -5.27 25.46 0.45
CA GLY A 410 -6.61 25.04 0.03
C GLY A 410 -6.80 23.52 0.19
N GLU A 411 -5.75 22.77 -0.15
CA GLU A 411 -5.64 21.33 0.08
C GLU A 411 -4.31 21.02 0.73
N SER A 412 -4.33 20.14 1.72
CA SER A 412 -3.12 19.73 2.44
C SER A 412 -3.11 18.23 2.73
N LEU A 413 -1.91 17.67 2.74
CA LEU A 413 -1.64 16.33 3.22
C LEU A 413 -0.60 16.43 4.33
N THR A 414 -0.97 16.03 5.54
CA THR A 414 -0.11 16.12 6.72
C THR A 414 0.24 14.73 7.24
N LEU A 415 1.51 14.50 7.49
CA LEU A 415 2.05 13.26 8.04
C LEU A 415 2.42 13.49 9.52
N TYR A 416 1.95 12.58 10.38
CA TYR A 416 2.20 12.61 11.83
C TYR A 416 2.92 11.33 12.26
N ASP A 417 3.92 11.49 13.10
CA ASP A 417 4.67 10.39 13.75
C ASP A 417 3.92 9.90 15.01
N SER A 418 2.71 9.44 14.80
CA SER A 418 1.79 9.02 15.87
C SER A 418 0.63 8.25 15.28
N SER A 419 -0.20 7.65 16.14
CA SER A 419 -1.46 6.99 15.73
C SER A 419 -2.67 7.93 15.66
N TRP A 420 -2.50 9.22 15.98
CA TRP A 420 -3.53 10.27 15.90
C TRP A 420 -2.89 11.59 15.45
N PRO A 421 -3.67 12.58 15.04
CA PRO A 421 -3.15 13.90 14.65
C PRO A 421 -2.61 14.65 15.88
N ASP A 422 -1.29 14.64 16.04
CA ASP A 422 -0.54 15.31 17.08
C ASP A 422 0.36 16.38 16.44
N ASP A 423 0.01 17.64 16.63
CA ASP A 423 0.73 18.77 16.00
C ASP A 423 2.19 18.86 16.44
N ALA A 424 2.54 18.36 17.64
CA ALA A 424 3.93 18.29 18.10
C ALA A 424 4.76 17.25 17.33
N LYS A 425 4.11 16.29 16.65
CA LYS A 425 4.73 15.19 15.93
C LYS A 425 4.50 15.24 14.41
N ILE A 426 4.25 16.41 13.85
CA ILE A 426 4.14 16.59 12.42
C ILE A 426 5.49 16.34 11.77
N ILE A 427 5.57 15.32 10.91
CA ILE A 427 6.74 15.06 10.08
C ILE A 427 6.79 16.08 8.94
N LYS A 428 5.71 16.19 8.18
CA LYS A 428 5.63 17.06 6.99
C LYS A 428 4.18 17.41 6.68
N THR A 429 3.99 18.65 6.22
CA THR A 429 2.74 19.08 5.58
C THR A 429 3.02 19.47 4.14
N PHE A 430 2.23 18.93 3.23
CA PHE A 430 2.24 19.23 1.81
C PHE A 430 1.05 20.10 1.49
N CYS A 431 1.29 21.17 0.79
CA CYS A 431 0.27 22.13 0.35
C CYS A 431 0.19 22.16 -1.18
N ASP A 432 -0.93 22.65 -1.70
CA ASP A 432 -1.20 22.87 -3.11
C ASP A 432 -0.21 23.83 -3.81
N THR A 433 0.60 24.57 -3.05
CA THR A 433 1.58 25.53 -3.56
C THR A 433 2.97 24.98 -3.85
N PHE A 434 3.24 23.70 -3.52
CA PHE A 434 4.60 23.10 -3.57
C PHE A 434 4.70 21.89 -4.50
N SER A 435 4.85 22.10 -5.78
CA SER A 435 4.89 21.00 -6.76
C SER A 435 6.28 20.52 -7.20
N LYS A 436 7.38 21.15 -6.80
CA LYS A 436 8.69 20.85 -7.39
C LYS A 436 9.72 20.11 -6.54
N ALA A 437 9.49 19.93 -5.23
CA ALA A 437 10.52 19.45 -4.29
C ALA A 437 10.33 18.02 -3.76
N MET A 438 9.40 17.26 -4.34
CA MET A 438 9.03 15.92 -3.82
C MET A 438 9.74 14.78 -4.55
N GLU A 439 11.01 14.96 -4.89
CA GLU A 439 11.81 13.85 -5.36
C GLU A 439 12.14 12.91 -4.20
N LYS A 440 11.47 11.73 -4.23
CA LYS A 440 11.86 10.50 -3.51
C LYS A 440 12.39 10.69 -2.09
N HIS A 441 11.53 11.15 -1.18
CA HIS A 441 11.85 11.11 0.24
C HIS A 441 11.08 9.99 0.91
N ASP A 442 11.77 9.20 1.69
CA ASP A 442 11.19 8.23 2.58
C ASP A 442 10.86 8.89 3.91
N PHE A 443 9.67 8.67 4.42
CA PHE A 443 9.22 9.09 5.74
C PHE A 443 9.14 7.85 6.62
N VAL A 444 9.87 7.86 7.72
CA VAL A 444 9.94 6.71 8.63
C VAL A 444 9.45 7.15 10.00
N SER A 445 8.55 6.38 10.59
CA SER A 445 8.02 6.63 11.93
C SER A 445 9.03 6.31 13.02
N SER A 446 8.85 6.89 14.21
CA SER A 446 9.63 6.53 15.40
C SER A 446 9.11 5.30 16.12
N GLY A 447 7.82 5.04 15.99
CA GLY A 447 7.11 3.90 16.56
C GLY A 447 6.39 3.09 15.51
N ASN A 448 5.50 2.22 15.93
CA ASN A 448 4.78 1.30 15.06
C ASN A 448 3.61 1.93 14.28
N SER A 449 3.43 3.25 14.35
CA SER A 449 2.31 3.91 13.67
C SER A 449 2.72 5.20 12.98
N LEU A 450 2.07 5.47 11.87
CA LEU A 450 2.15 6.71 11.13
C LEU A 450 0.75 7.11 10.69
N PHE A 451 0.36 8.36 10.98
CA PHE A 451 -0.94 8.89 10.65
C PHE A 451 -0.82 9.90 9.51
N VAL A 452 -1.63 9.72 8.48
CA VAL A 452 -1.70 10.63 7.33
C VAL A 452 -3.08 11.23 7.26
N ARG A 453 -3.16 12.57 7.18
CA ARG A 453 -4.40 13.31 7.10
C ARG A 453 -4.42 14.18 5.86
N PHE A 454 -5.40 13.94 5.02
CA PHE A 454 -5.74 14.80 3.90
C PHE A 454 -6.85 15.75 4.29
N GLU A 455 -6.71 17.03 4.02
CA GLU A 455 -7.74 18.04 4.23
C GLU A 455 -7.95 18.89 2.98
N SER A 456 -9.19 19.10 2.62
CA SER A 456 -9.58 19.98 1.54
C SER A 456 -10.59 21.01 2.03
N LYS A 457 -10.28 22.30 1.91
CA LYS A 457 -11.19 23.40 2.23
C LYS A 457 -12.17 23.68 1.10
N THR A 458 -11.78 23.35 -0.12
CA THR A 458 -12.50 23.77 -1.33
C THR A 458 -13.31 22.66 -1.98
N GLY A 459 -13.07 21.39 -1.61
CA GLY A 459 -13.66 20.22 -2.24
C GLY A 459 -13.12 19.93 -3.65
N SER A 460 -13.57 18.84 -4.24
CA SER A 460 -13.09 18.35 -5.54
C SER A 460 -13.47 19.22 -6.76
N TYR A 461 -14.32 20.24 -6.56
CA TYR A 461 -14.77 21.13 -7.64
C TYR A 461 -13.96 22.42 -7.82
N SER A 462 -13.02 22.69 -6.93
CA SER A 462 -12.28 23.96 -6.96
C SER A 462 -11.25 24.06 -8.10
N GLY A 463 -11.23 23.12 -9.03
CA GLY A 463 -10.24 23.06 -10.09
C GLY A 463 -8.89 22.53 -9.63
N SER A 464 -8.79 22.00 -8.41
CA SER A 464 -7.62 21.27 -7.94
C SER A 464 -7.55 19.91 -8.60
N SER A 465 -6.37 19.51 -9.07
CA SER A 465 -6.09 18.13 -9.45
C SER A 465 -5.21 17.50 -8.39
N LEU A 466 -5.83 16.73 -7.51
CA LEU A 466 -5.13 15.94 -6.51
C LEU A 466 -4.81 14.58 -7.10
N TYR A 467 -3.54 14.22 -7.07
CA TYR A 467 -3.10 12.87 -7.38
C TYR A 467 -1.86 12.56 -6.55
N TYR A 468 -1.95 11.59 -5.69
CA TYR A 468 -0.79 10.98 -5.07
C TYR A 468 -0.97 9.47 -4.98
N TRP A 469 0.15 8.83 -5.03
CA TRP A 469 0.31 7.40 -4.89
C TRP A 469 1.38 7.18 -3.84
N ALA A 470 1.02 6.52 -2.77
CA ALA A 470 1.87 6.27 -1.63
C ALA A 470 2.12 4.77 -1.46
N HIS A 471 3.36 4.43 -1.20
CA HIS A 471 3.78 3.10 -0.79
C HIS A 471 4.12 3.11 0.70
N TYR A 472 3.80 2.06 1.39
CA TYR A 472 4.18 1.85 2.78
C TYR A 472 4.63 0.42 2.99
N ASP A 473 5.60 0.25 3.87
CA ASP A 473 6.07 -1.04 4.33
C ASP A 473 6.44 -0.99 5.82
N PHE A 474 6.70 -2.15 6.40
CA PHE A 474 7.00 -2.31 7.80
C PHE A 474 8.36 -2.97 7.96
N PHE A 475 9.19 -2.39 8.80
CA PHE A 475 10.49 -2.95 9.15
C PHE A 475 10.52 -3.35 10.59
N ASN A 476 11.09 -4.49 10.88
CA ASN A 476 11.44 -4.82 12.25
C ASN A 476 12.50 -3.81 12.76
N ASN A 477 12.18 -3.16 13.86
CA ASN A 477 13.03 -2.19 14.55
C ASN A 477 13.25 -2.62 15.99
N THR A 478 13.57 -3.89 16.20
CA THR A 478 13.94 -4.38 17.52
C THR A 478 15.11 -3.56 18.03
N LYS A 479 14.86 -2.64 18.93
CA LYS A 479 15.88 -1.84 19.59
C LYS A 479 16.49 -2.67 20.72
N LEU A 480 17.79 -2.86 20.65
CA LEU A 480 18.53 -3.58 21.69
C LEU A 480 18.93 -2.65 22.85
N GLY A 481 18.95 -1.34 22.60
CA GLY A 481 19.20 -0.31 23.58
C GLY A 481 17.93 0.13 24.32
N GLU A 482 18.08 0.64 25.53
CA GLU A 482 17.03 1.31 26.30
C GLU A 482 17.00 2.78 25.96
N ALA A 483 15.87 3.27 25.52
CA ALA A 483 15.68 4.69 25.23
C ALA A 483 15.79 5.52 26.53
N ILE A 484 16.48 6.65 26.46
CA ILE A 484 16.57 7.61 27.57
C ILE A 484 15.31 8.50 27.54
N PRO A 485 14.51 8.53 28.61
CA PRO A 485 13.29 9.34 28.66
C PRO A 485 13.58 10.83 28.39
N GLY A 486 12.75 11.44 27.54
CA GLY A 486 12.87 12.85 27.17
C GLY A 486 13.92 13.15 26.10
N LYS A 487 14.56 12.12 25.54
CA LYS A 487 15.48 12.22 24.41
C LYS A 487 14.93 11.45 23.21
N GLN A 488 15.15 11.97 22.01
CA GLN A 488 14.55 11.38 20.80
C GLN A 488 15.29 10.14 20.29
N CYS A 489 16.60 10.08 20.52
CA CYS A 489 17.45 9.04 19.93
C CYS A 489 18.60 8.56 20.87
N ASP A 490 18.62 8.98 22.14
CA ASP A 490 19.65 8.53 23.06
C ASP A 490 19.27 7.15 23.62
N GLU A 491 20.26 6.23 23.67
CA GLU A 491 20.04 4.83 24.10
C GLU A 491 21.14 4.38 25.06
N ILE A 492 20.78 3.48 25.98
CA ILE A 492 21.70 2.81 26.92
C ILE A 492 21.73 1.33 26.61
N PHE A 493 22.94 0.78 26.48
CA PHE A 493 23.23 -0.64 26.32
C PHE A 493 23.94 -1.15 27.56
N SER A 494 23.39 -2.18 28.19
CA SER A 494 23.89 -2.70 29.47
C SER A 494 24.28 -4.17 29.35
N SER A 495 25.43 -4.55 29.92
CA SER A 495 25.93 -5.93 29.91
C SER A 495 25.02 -6.95 30.60
N TRP A 496 24.21 -6.47 31.55
CA TRP A 496 23.24 -7.33 32.26
C TRP A 496 21.93 -7.57 31.52
N LYS A 497 21.65 -6.80 30.44
CA LYS A 497 20.49 -7.03 29.58
C LYS A 497 20.86 -7.86 28.36
N GLN A 498 21.93 -7.49 27.70
CA GLN A 498 22.38 -8.16 26.50
C GLN A 498 23.88 -8.07 26.33
N VAL A 499 24.53 -9.22 26.21
CA VAL A 499 26.00 -9.32 26.17
C VAL A 499 26.57 -8.85 24.83
N LYS A 500 25.84 -9.05 23.72
CA LYS A 500 26.23 -8.61 22.39
C LYS A 500 25.02 -8.23 21.56
N GLY A 501 25.24 -7.34 20.63
CA GLY A 501 24.18 -6.92 19.75
C GLY A 501 24.67 -6.00 18.65
N TRP A 502 23.73 -5.42 17.96
CA TRP A 502 23.98 -4.44 16.91
C TRP A 502 23.23 -3.14 17.22
N LEU A 503 23.68 -2.05 16.64
CA LEU A 503 23.02 -0.77 16.63
C LEU A 503 23.22 -0.08 15.29
N ARG A 504 22.35 0.83 14.99
CA ARG A 504 22.41 1.67 13.79
C ARG A 504 21.93 3.08 14.09
N SER A 505 22.19 4.00 13.18
CA SER A 505 21.61 5.34 13.28
C SER A 505 20.09 5.29 13.28
N PRO A 506 19.40 6.25 13.93
CA PRO A 506 17.96 6.33 13.87
C PRO A 506 17.45 6.42 12.42
N LEU A 507 16.42 5.69 12.09
CA LEU A 507 15.78 5.75 10.77
C LEU A 507 14.62 6.74 10.73
N ASN A 508 14.07 7.12 11.89
CA ASN A 508 12.89 7.95 11.98
C ASN A 508 13.13 9.39 11.52
N THR A 509 12.28 9.84 10.64
CA THR A 509 12.38 11.14 9.97
C THR A 509 12.29 12.31 10.95
N LEU A 510 11.55 12.16 12.05
CA LEU A 510 11.33 13.23 13.01
C LEU A 510 12.62 13.69 13.71
N VAL A 511 13.55 12.76 13.99
CA VAL A 511 14.88 13.09 14.59
C VAL A 511 15.62 14.10 13.71
N TYR A 512 15.62 13.88 12.41
CA TYR A 512 16.36 14.75 11.48
C TYR A 512 15.62 16.04 11.14
N LYS A 513 14.30 16.12 11.41
CA LYS A 513 13.53 17.35 11.20
C LYS A 513 13.87 18.44 12.20
N THR A 514 14.19 18.08 13.43
CA THR A 514 14.51 19.03 14.50
C THR A 514 15.76 19.86 14.20
N SER A 515 16.64 19.39 13.31
CA SER A 515 17.82 20.14 12.88
C SER A 515 17.52 21.45 12.10
N GLN A 516 16.27 21.68 11.70
CA GLN A 516 15.85 22.94 11.06
C GLN A 516 15.85 24.14 12.03
N THR A 517 16.05 23.91 13.31
CA THR A 517 16.04 24.93 14.37
C THR A 517 17.44 25.43 14.79
N SER A 518 18.42 25.42 13.93
CA SER A 518 19.81 25.86 14.19
C SER A 518 20.68 24.92 15.04
N ASP A 519 20.14 23.90 15.65
CA ASP A 519 20.88 22.96 16.48
C ASP A 519 21.29 21.71 15.69
N ASP A 520 22.46 21.17 15.99
CA ASP A 520 22.94 19.91 15.40
C ASP A 520 22.08 18.73 15.89
N VAL A 521 21.83 17.74 15.01
CA VAL A 521 21.23 16.47 15.44
C VAL A 521 22.28 15.69 16.24
N SER A 522 21.95 15.34 17.46
CA SER A 522 22.87 14.63 18.36
C SER A 522 22.18 13.43 18.99
N CYS A 523 22.70 12.22 18.74
CA CYS A 523 22.23 10.97 19.34
C CYS A 523 23.37 10.30 20.12
N LEU A 524 23.12 10.02 21.40
CA LEU A 524 24.09 9.43 22.30
C LEU A 524 23.74 7.95 22.58
N TYR A 525 24.67 7.07 22.26
CA TYR A 525 24.64 5.65 22.58
C TYR A 525 25.62 5.35 23.69
N ARG A 526 25.12 4.95 24.85
CA ARG A 526 25.92 4.72 26.04
C ARG A 526 26.00 3.23 26.35
N PHE A 527 27.22 2.70 26.41
CA PHE A 527 27.49 1.32 26.77
C PHE A 527 27.99 1.27 28.22
N VAL A 528 27.41 0.41 29.05
CA VAL A 528 27.72 0.29 30.48
C VAL A 528 27.86 -1.18 30.83
N THR A 529 28.93 -1.51 31.51
CA THR A 529 29.20 -2.86 32.01
C THR A 529 29.31 -2.90 33.54
N ASP A 530 29.18 -4.08 34.14
CA ASP A 530 29.26 -4.27 35.57
C ASP A 530 30.75 -4.23 36.04
N LYS A 531 31.04 -3.32 36.95
CA LYS A 531 32.37 -3.17 37.59
C LYS A 531 32.97 -4.45 38.18
N ARG A 532 32.09 -5.30 38.68
CA ARG A 532 32.49 -6.55 39.36
C ARG A 532 33.10 -7.57 38.41
N LEU A 533 32.72 -7.49 37.11
CA LEU A 533 33.13 -8.46 36.11
C LEU A 533 34.43 -8.08 35.40
N PHE A 534 35.01 -6.92 35.67
CA PHE A 534 36.14 -6.37 34.91
C PHE A 534 35.92 -6.39 33.39
N ALA A 535 34.66 -6.27 33.02
CA ALA A 535 34.25 -6.39 31.65
C ALA A 535 34.72 -5.18 30.83
N ARG A 536 34.95 -5.41 29.54
CA ARG A 536 35.30 -4.39 28.55
C ARG A 536 34.19 -4.36 27.50
N ILE A 537 34.16 -3.25 26.78
CA ILE A 537 33.22 -3.04 25.70
C ILE A 537 34.00 -3.09 24.40
N ILE A 538 33.66 -4.00 23.54
CA ILE A 538 34.13 -4.04 22.16
C ILE A 538 33.06 -3.40 21.30
N LEU A 539 33.37 -2.26 20.69
CA LEU A 539 32.47 -1.59 19.72
C LEU A 539 33.15 -1.68 18.36
N THR A 540 32.43 -2.30 17.41
CA THR A 540 32.89 -2.44 16.03
C THR A 540 31.98 -1.61 15.13
N ILE A 541 32.49 -0.54 14.56
CA ILE A 541 31.82 0.26 13.56
C ILE A 541 32.04 -0.43 12.21
N ASN A 542 30.96 -1.00 11.66
CA ASN A 542 31.02 -1.80 10.43
C ASN A 542 31.03 -0.92 9.20
N ASN A 543 30.11 0.06 9.14
CA ASN A 543 29.93 0.96 8.01
C ASN A 543 29.61 2.37 8.49
N VAL A 544 30.09 3.38 7.74
CA VAL A 544 29.72 4.79 7.94
C VAL A 544 29.44 5.41 6.57
N PHE A 545 28.28 6.05 6.44
CA PHE A 545 27.77 6.60 5.18
C PHE A 545 27.55 8.12 5.25
N PHE A 546 28.38 8.85 5.94
CA PHE A 546 28.31 10.31 5.97
C PHE A 546 28.61 10.91 4.60
N LYS A 547 27.99 12.04 4.31
CA LYS A 547 28.27 12.79 3.09
C LYS A 547 29.65 13.41 3.17
N GLU A 548 30.40 13.31 2.08
CA GLU A 548 31.64 14.04 1.92
C GLU A 548 31.35 15.55 1.91
N SER A 549 31.92 16.27 2.82
CA SER A 549 31.91 17.73 2.79
C SER A 549 32.71 18.21 1.59
N PRO A 550 32.20 19.10 0.76
CA PRO A 550 32.95 19.67 -0.36
C PRO A 550 34.17 20.46 0.09
N TYR A 551 34.33 20.75 1.38
CA TYR A 551 35.38 21.56 1.94
C TYR A 551 36.45 20.77 2.69
N ASN A 552 36.27 19.45 2.92
CA ASN A 552 37.22 18.64 3.67
C ASN A 552 37.47 17.28 2.99
N HIS A 553 38.56 17.17 2.25
CA HIS A 553 39.09 15.91 1.72
C HIS A 553 40.13 15.22 2.64
N GLY A 554 40.25 15.65 3.90
CA GLY A 554 41.24 15.14 4.84
C GLY A 554 40.61 14.40 6.03
N PRO A 555 41.42 13.66 6.81
CA PRO A 555 40.94 13.07 8.07
C PRO A 555 40.47 14.19 9.02
N CYS A 556 39.54 13.88 9.92
CA CYS A 556 39.10 14.82 10.96
C CYS A 556 40.28 15.33 11.76
N THR A 557 40.65 16.59 11.57
CA THR A 557 41.84 17.16 12.24
C THR A 557 41.52 17.65 13.64
N ASN A 558 40.30 18.10 13.87
CA ASN A 558 39.83 18.50 15.17
C ASN A 558 38.36 18.07 15.40
N CYS A 559 38.18 17.05 16.19
CA CYS A 559 36.93 16.38 16.48
C CYS A 559 35.80 17.30 16.97
N LEU A 560 36.14 18.40 17.64
CA LEU A 560 35.18 19.29 18.27
C LEU A 560 34.87 20.54 17.47
N GLU A 561 35.84 21.01 16.70
CA GLU A 561 35.73 22.29 15.99
C GLU A 561 35.19 22.12 14.54
N ASP A 562 35.39 20.92 13.94
CA ASP A 562 34.98 20.69 12.56
C ASP A 562 33.44 20.61 12.47
N ARG A 563 32.82 21.49 11.68
CA ARG A 563 31.39 21.46 11.35
C ARG A 563 31.13 20.45 10.24
N VAL A 564 31.15 19.19 10.62
CA VAL A 564 30.94 18.05 9.73
C VAL A 564 30.14 16.99 10.45
N ASP A 565 29.47 16.14 9.67
CA ASP A 565 28.80 14.96 10.21
C ASP A 565 29.86 13.99 10.75
N LYS A 566 29.65 13.49 11.96
CA LYS A 566 30.68 12.69 12.65
C LYS A 566 30.11 11.71 13.65
N LEU A 567 30.85 10.62 13.87
CA LEU A 567 30.77 9.78 15.04
C LEU A 567 31.90 10.16 15.99
N VAL A 568 31.55 10.39 17.24
CA VAL A 568 32.51 10.69 18.31
C VAL A 568 32.46 9.61 19.35
N ILE A 569 33.59 8.99 19.66
CA ILE A 569 33.66 7.88 20.60
C ILE A 569 34.66 8.27 21.71
N TRP A 570 34.18 8.18 22.96
CA TRP A 570 34.99 8.51 24.12
C TRP A 570 34.61 7.72 25.39
N GLU A 571 35.54 7.62 26.30
CA GLU A 571 35.29 7.06 27.63
C GLU A 571 35.05 8.19 28.64
N PRO A 572 34.00 8.11 29.47
CA PRO A 572 33.78 9.09 30.52
C PRO A 572 34.88 8.95 31.58
N LEU A 573 35.42 10.08 32.10
CA LEU A 573 36.34 10.06 33.20
C LEU A 573 35.71 9.44 34.44
N PRO A 574 36.42 8.60 35.20
CA PRO A 574 35.90 8.03 36.44
C PRO A 574 35.56 9.15 37.42
N SER A 575 34.30 9.37 37.65
CA SER A 575 33.81 10.35 38.63
C SER A 575 33.88 9.75 40.01
N GLY A 576 34.35 10.57 40.95
CA GLY A 576 34.37 10.19 42.37
C GLY A 576 32.99 9.80 42.89
N ALA A 577 32.94 8.92 43.85
CA ALA A 577 31.94 7.98 44.30
C ALA A 577 30.51 8.47 44.65
N ASN A 578 30.04 9.64 44.25
CA ASN A 578 28.74 10.16 44.75
C ASN A 578 27.87 10.90 43.74
N SER A 579 27.89 10.59 42.47
CA SER A 579 26.98 11.21 41.50
C SER A 579 26.24 10.18 40.65
N SER A 580 25.00 9.99 40.94
CA SER A 580 24.00 9.39 40.03
C SER A 580 23.88 10.29 38.80
N TYR A 581 24.57 9.89 37.72
CA TYR A 581 24.61 10.55 36.44
C TYR A 581 25.29 11.94 36.37
N PRO A 582 26.62 12.03 36.20
CA PRO A 582 27.23 13.29 35.84
C PRO A 582 26.92 13.67 34.40
N PRO A 583 26.74 14.98 34.12
CA PRO A 583 26.69 15.45 32.74
C PRO A 583 28.06 15.20 32.10
N ILE A 584 28.10 14.33 31.14
CA ILE A 584 29.32 13.96 30.43
C ILE A 584 29.61 15.08 29.46
N SER A 585 30.57 15.96 29.79
CA SER A 585 30.98 16.97 28.85
C SER A 585 32.06 16.39 27.92
N LEU A 586 31.69 16.27 26.67
CA LEU A 586 32.61 15.90 25.58
C LEU A 586 33.88 16.74 25.60
N ASN A 587 33.79 18.03 25.96
CA ASN A 587 34.89 18.96 26.06
C ASN A 587 35.97 18.55 27.07
N LYS A 588 35.61 17.85 28.17
CA LYS A 588 36.59 17.34 29.14
C LYS A 588 37.28 16.07 28.63
N ALA A 589 36.60 15.21 27.91
CA ALA A 589 37.22 14.03 27.32
C ALA A 589 38.22 14.42 26.22
N ALA A 590 37.91 15.41 25.41
CA ALA A 590 38.80 15.91 24.36
C ALA A 590 40.07 16.56 24.88
N GLN A 591 40.03 17.20 26.05
CA GLN A 591 41.23 17.78 26.67
C GLN A 591 42.24 16.71 27.10
N ASN A 592 41.83 15.47 27.32
CA ASN A 592 42.68 14.36 27.74
C ASN A 592 43.21 13.48 26.58
N GLY A 593 42.83 13.76 25.34
CA GLY A 593 43.29 13.03 24.14
C GLY A 593 42.63 11.66 23.88
N ASP A 594 41.64 11.29 24.69
CA ASP A 594 40.98 9.96 24.62
C ASP A 594 39.68 10.00 23.80
N VAL A 595 39.67 10.74 22.70
CA VAL A 595 38.50 10.87 21.80
C VAL A 595 38.86 10.37 20.39
N THR A 596 38.04 9.46 19.88
CA THR A 596 38.15 8.97 18.50
C THR A 596 37.02 9.55 17.65
N CYS A 597 37.36 10.13 16.50
CA CYS A 597 36.37 10.67 15.55
C CYS A 597 36.40 9.95 14.20
N ILE A 598 35.20 9.73 13.65
CA ILE A 598 34.98 9.20 12.32
C ILE A 598 34.06 10.18 11.58
N CYS A 599 34.62 10.90 10.58
CA CYS A 599 33.90 11.94 9.83
C CYS A 599 33.67 11.58 8.37
N ASN A 600 34.33 10.58 7.84
CA ASN A 600 34.29 10.24 6.43
C ASN A 600 33.57 8.89 6.21
N ARG A 601 33.08 8.70 4.99
CA ARG A 601 32.60 7.40 4.58
C ARG A 601 33.70 6.35 4.75
N GLN A 602 33.40 5.31 5.54
CA GLN A 602 34.28 4.18 5.74
C GLN A 602 33.61 2.89 5.28
N ALA A 603 34.35 2.12 4.49
CA ALA A 603 33.91 0.81 4.01
C ALA A 603 34.53 -0.36 4.79
N PHE A 604 35.43 -0.07 5.75
CA PHE A 604 36.10 -1.10 6.56
C PHE A 604 35.75 -0.92 8.03
N SER A 605 35.63 -2.04 8.72
CA SER A 605 35.30 -2.06 10.13
C SER A 605 36.39 -1.47 10.99
N THR A 606 36.00 -0.59 11.91
CA THR A 606 36.88 -0.03 12.93
C THR A 606 36.46 -0.59 14.28
N GLN A 607 37.39 -1.29 14.97
CA GLN A 607 37.14 -1.86 16.28
C GLN A 607 37.77 -0.98 17.39
N ILE A 608 36.96 -0.70 18.41
CA ILE A 608 37.36 0.07 19.58
C ILE A 608 37.06 -0.76 20.83
N ILE A 609 38.09 -0.93 21.67
CA ILE A 609 38.00 -1.66 22.94
C ILE A 609 38.11 -0.66 24.08
N SER A 610 37.13 -0.63 24.96
CA SER A 610 37.14 0.28 26.10
C SER A 610 38.25 -0.09 27.09
N LYS A 611 38.88 0.93 27.70
CA LYS A 611 39.80 0.77 28.84
C LYS A 611 39.02 0.65 30.15
N GLY A 612 37.89 1.34 30.24
CA GLY A 612 36.97 1.42 31.37
C GLY A 612 35.69 0.65 31.18
N GLU A 613 34.78 0.87 32.13
CA GLU A 613 33.50 0.17 32.26
C GLU A 613 32.37 0.84 31.46
N GLN A 614 32.67 1.99 30.86
CA GLN A 614 31.71 2.77 30.07
C GLN A 614 32.36 3.25 28.79
N LEU A 615 31.60 3.21 27.71
CA LEU A 615 31.98 3.76 26.43
C LEU A 615 30.80 4.54 25.88
N ASN A 616 31.02 5.69 25.30
CA ASN A 616 30.03 6.51 24.66
C ASN A 616 30.32 6.62 23.16
N LEU A 617 29.26 6.45 22.37
CA LEU A 617 29.27 6.76 20.94
C LEU A 617 28.23 7.86 20.72
N GLN A 618 28.60 8.97 20.10
CA GLN A 618 27.74 10.06 19.76
C GLN A 618 27.73 10.29 18.26
N MET A 619 26.58 10.22 17.65
CA MET A 619 26.36 10.65 16.27
C MET A 619 25.99 12.13 16.29
N ILE A 620 26.69 12.94 15.49
CA ILE A 620 26.42 14.37 15.34
C ILE A 620 26.25 14.66 13.86
N ILE A 621 25.12 15.24 13.49
CA ILE A 621 24.85 15.75 12.13
C ILE A 621 24.80 17.27 12.20
N ASP A 622 25.67 17.92 11.45
CA ASP A 622 25.80 19.37 11.42
C ASP A 622 24.53 20.06 10.89
N SER A 623 24.10 21.09 11.57
CA SER A 623 22.88 21.85 11.22
C SER A 623 22.92 22.52 9.84
N SER A 624 24.13 22.78 9.31
CA SER A 624 24.30 23.32 7.94
C SER A 624 24.03 22.29 6.86
N HIS A 625 24.08 21.00 7.17
CA HIS A 625 23.71 19.93 6.28
C HIS A 625 22.20 19.78 6.28
N SER A 626 21.55 20.09 5.16
CA SER A 626 20.11 19.88 5.00
C SER A 626 19.74 18.46 5.37
N SER A 627 18.99 18.27 6.43
CA SER A 627 18.49 16.96 6.89
C SER A 627 17.79 16.18 5.77
N LEU A 628 17.17 16.88 4.83
CA LEU A 628 16.52 16.29 3.63
C LEU A 628 17.48 15.49 2.75
N SER A 629 18.76 15.74 2.85
CA SER A 629 19.74 15.03 2.03
C SER A 629 19.99 13.59 2.47
N TYR A 630 19.68 13.26 3.72
CA TYR A 630 19.81 11.90 4.25
C TYR A 630 18.58 11.02 4.01
N PHE A 631 17.42 11.62 3.72
CA PHE A 631 16.19 10.87 3.43
C PHE A 631 16.15 10.20 2.07
N LYS A 632 17.13 10.43 1.21
CA LYS A 632 17.19 9.84 -0.13
C LYS A 632 17.68 8.38 -0.13
N HIS A 633 18.21 7.90 0.97
CA HIS A 633 18.76 6.55 1.09
C HIS A 633 18.12 5.85 2.28
N PRO A 634 17.52 4.68 2.09
CA PRO A 634 16.98 3.85 3.17
C PRO A 634 18.07 3.23 4.07
N GLU A 635 19.35 3.52 3.76
CA GLU A 635 20.49 2.97 4.50
C GLU A 635 20.75 3.80 5.75
N SER A 636 21.07 3.11 6.83
CA SER A 636 21.53 3.73 8.07
C SER A 636 22.81 4.55 7.84
N LEU A 637 22.93 5.69 8.54
CA LEU A 637 24.15 6.53 8.44
C LEU A 637 25.38 5.84 9.01
N PHE A 638 25.18 4.94 9.94
CA PHE A 638 26.19 4.02 10.44
C PHE A 638 25.58 2.73 10.94
N GLU A 639 26.38 1.67 10.91
CA GLU A 639 26.06 0.38 11.50
C GLU A 639 27.22 -0.06 12.39
N ALA A 640 26.89 -0.55 13.57
CA ALA A 640 27.88 -1.02 14.52
C ALA A 640 27.40 -2.26 15.25
N THR A 641 28.35 -3.03 15.74
CA THR A 641 28.10 -4.15 16.66
C THR A 641 28.83 -3.91 17.97
N TYR A 642 28.26 -4.39 19.04
CA TYR A 642 28.90 -4.28 20.35
C TYR A 642 28.91 -5.65 21.05
N GLU A 643 29.92 -5.83 21.89
CA GLU A 643 30.06 -7.00 22.73
C GLU A 643 30.70 -6.61 24.09
N PHE A 644 30.09 -7.10 25.17
CA PHE A 644 30.63 -6.98 26.50
C PHE A 644 31.46 -8.23 26.81
N VAL A 645 32.77 -8.07 26.96
CA VAL A 645 33.71 -9.17 27.20
C VAL A 645 34.33 -9.04 28.58
N HIS A 646 34.59 -10.18 29.21
CA HIS A 646 35.20 -10.22 30.52
C HIS A 646 36.73 -10.15 30.40
N GLY A 647 37.24 -8.99 30.15
CA GLY A 647 38.62 -8.78 29.72
C GLY A 647 38.87 -9.31 28.32
N PRO A 648 39.88 -8.81 27.62
CA PRO A 648 40.05 -9.08 26.20
C PRO A 648 40.40 -10.54 25.87
N LEU A 649 40.99 -11.29 26.84
CA LEU A 649 41.37 -12.68 26.64
C LEU A 649 40.31 -13.71 27.09
N CYS A 650 39.28 -13.27 27.83
CA CYS A 650 38.26 -14.16 28.40
C CYS A 650 37.02 -14.28 27.52
N GLY A 651 36.72 -13.29 26.69
CA GLY A 651 35.50 -13.24 25.96
C GLY A 651 34.27 -12.87 26.85
N PRO A 652 33.03 -13.15 26.40
CA PRO A 652 31.79 -12.81 27.12
C PRO A 652 31.70 -13.50 28.46
N ALA A 653 31.30 -12.76 29.52
CA ALA A 653 31.21 -13.30 30.89
C ALA A 653 29.87 -14.04 31.15
N ILE A 654 28.78 -13.61 30.51
CA ILE A 654 27.45 -14.21 30.67
C ILE A 654 26.98 -14.73 29.32
N ILE A 655 26.68 -16.01 29.28
CA ILE A 655 26.21 -16.70 28.10
C ILE A 655 24.74 -17.02 28.32
N GLN A 656 23.88 -16.47 27.50
CA GLN A 656 22.43 -16.68 27.57
C GLN A 656 22.08 -18.13 27.20
N PRO A 657 20.93 -18.64 27.61
CA PRO A 657 20.54 -20.00 27.29
C PRO A 657 20.39 -20.17 25.78
N ILE A 658 21.34 -20.91 25.24
CA ILE A 658 21.37 -21.35 23.83
C ILE A 658 21.63 -22.84 23.81
N THR A 659 21.09 -23.52 22.83
CA THR A 659 21.15 -25.00 22.73
C THR A 659 22.57 -25.56 22.64
N ASP A 660 23.53 -24.74 22.19
CA ASP A 660 24.92 -25.13 22.04
C ASP A 660 25.83 -23.90 22.04
N GLY A 661 27.09 -24.10 22.35
CA GLY A 661 28.07 -23.02 22.28
C GLY A 661 29.48 -23.46 22.64
N GLU A 662 30.40 -22.51 22.57
CA GLU A 662 31.81 -22.75 22.79
C GLU A 662 32.46 -21.61 23.62
N ILE A 663 33.38 -21.97 24.48
CA ILE A 663 34.28 -21.05 25.17
C ILE A 663 35.69 -21.34 24.69
N HIS A 664 36.36 -20.32 24.17
CA HIS A 664 37.75 -20.35 23.79
C HIS A 664 38.59 -19.53 24.78
N TYR A 665 39.72 -20.08 25.20
CA TYR A 665 40.73 -19.33 25.88
C TYR A 665 42.12 -19.60 25.27
N PRO A 666 42.90 -18.58 24.88
CA PRO A 666 42.54 -17.16 24.83
C PRO A 666 41.40 -16.93 23.85
N TYR A 667 40.57 -15.93 24.10
CA TYR A 667 39.50 -15.55 23.19
C TYR A 667 40.09 -15.11 21.84
N TYR A 668 39.82 -15.83 20.79
CA TYR A 668 40.56 -15.73 19.52
C TYR A 668 40.45 -14.36 18.87
N GLU A 669 39.35 -13.63 19.00
CA GLU A 669 39.16 -12.29 18.46
C GLU A 669 40.02 -11.22 19.16
N ALA A 670 40.46 -11.49 20.36
CA ALA A 670 41.36 -10.60 21.12
C ALA A 670 42.85 -10.89 20.92
N ILE A 671 43.21 -11.97 20.26
CA ILE A 671 44.61 -12.33 20.00
C ILE A 671 45.23 -11.30 19.08
N GLY A 672 46.30 -10.62 19.59
CA GLY A 672 46.99 -9.56 18.85
C GLY A 672 46.66 -8.14 19.32
N TYR A 673 45.61 -7.95 20.09
CA TYR A 673 45.21 -6.61 20.59
C TYR A 673 45.65 -6.31 22.03
N VAL A 674 46.02 -7.33 22.78
CA VAL A 674 46.32 -7.17 24.23
C VAL A 674 47.57 -7.95 24.62
N GLU A 675 48.47 -7.31 25.35
CA GLU A 675 49.57 -8.02 26.02
C GLU A 675 48.98 -8.95 27.11
N PRO A 676 49.38 -10.24 27.11
CA PRO A 676 48.89 -11.17 28.13
C PRO A 676 49.27 -10.70 29.52
N PRO A 677 48.34 -10.61 30.47
CA PRO A 677 48.64 -10.22 31.84
C PRO A 677 49.48 -11.27 32.58
N LYS A 678 50.16 -10.86 33.59
CA LYS A 678 50.95 -11.80 34.42
C LYS A 678 50.13 -12.82 35.16
N SER A 679 48.92 -12.50 35.50
CA SER A 679 47.89 -13.40 35.99
C SER A 679 46.53 -12.99 35.45
N ILE A 680 45.67 -13.95 35.23
CA ILE A 680 44.31 -13.71 34.70
C ILE A 680 43.28 -14.56 35.45
N ARG A 681 42.09 -14.01 35.60
CA ARG A 681 40.96 -14.73 36.12
C ARG A 681 39.80 -14.47 35.19
N CYS A 682 39.32 -15.55 34.56
CA CYS A 682 38.13 -15.52 33.69
C CYS A 682 37.01 -16.27 34.43
N ILE A 683 35.81 -15.73 34.35
CA ILE A 683 34.59 -16.37 34.87
C ILE A 683 33.51 -16.32 33.78
N TRP A 684 32.98 -17.45 33.44
CA TRP A 684 31.88 -17.56 32.50
C TRP A 684 30.68 -18.17 33.22
N GLU A 685 29.51 -17.57 33.12
CA GLU A 685 28.25 -18.11 33.59
C GLU A 685 27.39 -18.51 32.39
N ILE A 686 27.16 -19.81 32.21
CA ILE A 686 26.30 -20.38 31.20
C ILE A 686 24.94 -20.60 31.81
N LYS A 687 23.89 -19.95 31.31
CA LYS A 687 22.50 -20.19 31.70
C LYS A 687 21.93 -21.31 30.89
N VAL A 688 21.22 -22.22 31.51
CA VAL A 688 20.67 -23.41 30.92
C VAL A 688 19.14 -23.36 30.99
N ASN A 689 18.46 -23.91 30.01
CA ASN A 689 17.01 -24.00 30.00
C ASN A 689 16.53 -25.07 31.03
N ARG A 690 15.39 -24.81 31.71
CA ARG A 690 14.91 -25.62 32.83
C ARG A 690 14.59 -27.08 32.50
N ASP A 691 14.16 -27.34 31.30
CA ASP A 691 13.68 -28.66 30.86
C ASP A 691 14.70 -29.38 29.97
N ARG A 692 15.99 -29.07 30.12
CA ARG A 692 17.06 -29.61 29.30
C ARG A 692 18.13 -30.27 30.14
N ASP A 693 18.70 -31.32 29.62
CA ASP A 693 19.94 -31.86 30.14
C ASP A 693 21.11 -31.15 29.47
N PHE A 694 22.22 -31.03 30.20
CA PHE A 694 23.36 -30.25 29.78
C PHE A 694 24.61 -31.11 29.74
N TRP A 695 25.26 -31.12 28.58
CA TRP A 695 26.52 -31.81 28.43
C TRP A 695 27.62 -30.81 28.07
N LEU A 696 28.71 -30.90 28.81
CA LEU A 696 29.89 -30.04 28.64
C LEU A 696 31.10 -30.92 28.39
N HIS A 697 31.96 -30.56 27.47
CA HIS A 697 33.21 -31.28 27.22
C HIS A 697 34.33 -30.35 26.80
N PHE A 698 35.56 -30.79 26.97
CA PHE A 698 36.73 -30.09 26.47
C PHE A 698 37.11 -30.60 25.10
N ASP A 699 36.82 -29.85 24.06
CA ASP A 699 37.23 -30.19 22.68
C ASP A 699 38.76 -30.10 22.54
N GLN A 700 39.33 -29.10 23.13
CA GLN A 700 40.80 -28.92 23.17
C GLN A 700 41.20 -28.43 24.56
N ILE A 701 42.30 -28.95 25.03
CA ILE A 701 42.92 -28.48 26.29
C ILE A 701 44.42 -28.63 26.23
N LYS A 702 45.11 -27.58 26.57
CA LYS A 702 46.57 -27.50 26.56
C LYS A 702 47.05 -26.66 27.75
N PHE A 703 47.84 -27.25 28.63
CA PHE A 703 48.62 -26.60 29.65
C PHE A 703 50.10 -26.80 29.34
N SER A 704 50.94 -25.81 29.65
CA SER A 704 52.41 -25.90 29.41
C SER A 704 53.14 -26.78 30.40
N SER A 705 52.63 -26.82 31.61
CA SER A 705 53.20 -27.64 32.70
C SER A 705 52.28 -28.81 33.01
N LYS A 706 52.87 -29.89 33.55
CA LYS A 706 52.11 -30.99 34.13
C LYS A 706 51.63 -30.64 35.54
N SER A 707 52.04 -29.53 36.15
CA SER A 707 51.52 -29.06 37.42
C SER A 707 50.39 -28.10 37.24
N CYS A 708 49.63 -27.81 38.30
CA CYS A 708 48.55 -26.83 38.29
C CYS A 708 49.06 -25.35 38.39
N ASP A 709 50.36 -25.13 38.24
CA ASP A 709 50.97 -23.82 38.41
C ASP A 709 50.69 -22.89 37.22
N ASP A 710 50.51 -23.42 36.00
CA ASP A 710 50.21 -22.59 34.82
C ASP A 710 48.77 -22.04 34.87
N GLY A 711 47.88 -22.84 35.41
CA GLY A 711 46.47 -22.44 35.49
C GLY A 711 45.56 -23.61 35.83
N ILE A 712 44.37 -23.26 36.30
CA ILE A 712 43.35 -24.22 36.69
C ILE A 712 41.99 -23.74 36.11
N VAL A 713 41.22 -24.70 35.61
CA VAL A 713 39.82 -24.48 35.17
C VAL A 713 38.92 -25.16 36.18
N ASP A 714 38.16 -24.42 36.94
CA ASP A 714 37.19 -24.89 37.91
C ASP A 714 35.77 -24.74 37.32
N ILE A 715 34.96 -25.81 37.49
CA ILE A 715 33.56 -25.83 37.09
C ILE A 715 32.72 -25.92 38.35
N PHE A 716 31.82 -24.97 38.51
CA PHE A 716 30.91 -24.89 39.65
C PHE A 716 29.46 -25.10 39.22
N LEU A 717 28.72 -25.92 39.96
CA LEU A 717 27.29 -26.01 39.85
C LEU A 717 26.65 -24.97 40.80
N LYS A 718 25.48 -24.47 40.41
CA LYS A 718 24.78 -23.44 41.15
C LYS A 718 24.54 -23.88 42.62
N GLY A 719 24.80 -22.95 43.54
CA GLY A 719 24.62 -23.21 44.99
C GLY A 719 25.75 -24.00 45.67
N ARG A 720 26.77 -24.47 44.93
CA ARG A 720 27.94 -25.12 45.52
C ARG A 720 29.08 -24.15 45.70
N LEU A 721 29.77 -24.22 46.86
CA LEU A 721 30.96 -23.44 47.12
C LEU A 721 32.24 -24.12 46.60
N ASP A 722 32.20 -25.47 46.58
CA ASP A 722 33.34 -26.26 46.09
C ASP A 722 33.14 -26.56 44.57
N PRO A 723 34.25 -26.55 43.80
CA PRO A 723 34.16 -26.86 42.39
C PRO A 723 33.67 -28.28 42.17
N TYR A 724 32.74 -28.45 41.21
CA TYR A 724 32.30 -29.78 40.80
C TYR A 724 33.44 -30.57 40.13
N LEU A 725 34.27 -29.85 39.36
CA LEU A 725 35.44 -30.38 38.70
C LEU A 725 36.53 -29.32 38.63
N SER A 726 37.76 -29.70 38.85
CA SER A 726 38.92 -28.87 38.66
C SER A 726 39.90 -29.53 37.68
N VAL A 727 40.23 -28.84 36.59
CA VAL A 727 41.10 -29.35 35.55
C VAL A 727 42.37 -28.50 35.42
N CYS A 728 43.50 -29.14 35.49
CA CYS A 728 44.84 -28.52 35.34
C CYS A 728 45.80 -29.52 34.66
N GLY A 729 47.10 -29.20 34.54
CA GLY A 729 48.08 -30.03 33.87
C GLY A 729 48.23 -31.46 34.41
N GLU A 730 47.97 -31.68 35.72
CA GLU A 730 48.11 -32.97 36.33
C GLU A 730 46.92 -33.93 36.01
N ASN A 731 45.76 -33.41 35.81
CA ASN A 731 44.56 -34.21 35.73
C ASN A 731 43.70 -33.93 34.46
N VAL A 732 44.35 -33.54 33.37
CA VAL A 732 43.72 -33.30 32.06
C VAL A 732 42.86 -34.47 31.60
N SER A 733 43.18 -35.69 32.02
CA SER A 733 42.39 -36.88 31.69
C SER A 733 40.94 -36.85 32.21
N LEU A 734 40.73 -36.16 33.35
CA LEU A 734 39.38 -35.98 33.91
C LEU A 734 38.45 -35.13 33.03
N ALA A 735 39.06 -34.29 32.17
CA ALA A 735 38.31 -33.44 31.25
C ALA A 735 37.69 -34.23 30.06
N LYS A 736 38.04 -35.50 29.87
CA LYS A 736 37.61 -36.27 28.69
C LYS A 736 36.28 -37.02 28.89
N GLU A 737 35.84 -37.23 30.12
CA GLU A 737 34.66 -38.02 30.44
C GLU A 737 33.79 -37.28 31.44
N LEU A 738 33.18 -36.19 30.99
CA LEU A 738 32.23 -35.47 31.81
C LEU A 738 30.83 -36.06 31.62
N PRO A 739 30.08 -36.33 32.72
CA PRO A 739 28.73 -36.84 32.64
C PRO A 739 27.76 -35.75 32.11
N ILE A 740 26.64 -36.20 31.59
CA ILE A 740 25.52 -35.36 31.30
C ILE A 740 24.87 -34.93 32.61
N LEU A 741 24.61 -33.64 32.79
CA LEU A 741 24.03 -33.05 34.01
C LEU A 741 22.56 -32.78 33.75
N SER A 742 21.70 -33.31 34.59
CA SER A 742 20.27 -32.98 34.55
C SER A 742 19.99 -31.56 35.06
N SER A 743 18.87 -30.98 34.66
CA SER A 743 18.46 -29.66 35.17
C SER A 743 18.30 -29.64 36.71
N ALA A 744 17.92 -30.75 37.31
CA ALA A 744 17.84 -30.89 38.77
C ALA A 744 19.21 -30.89 39.48
N GLU A 745 20.24 -31.42 38.84
CA GLU A 745 21.63 -31.35 39.35
C GLU A 745 22.22 -29.96 39.18
N LEU A 746 21.88 -29.24 38.09
CA LEU A 746 22.33 -27.87 37.82
C LEU A 746 21.68 -26.83 38.76
N SER A 747 20.48 -27.09 39.27
CA SER A 747 19.75 -26.20 40.18
C SER A 747 18.91 -27.01 41.20
N PRO A 748 19.54 -27.50 42.27
CA PRO A 748 18.84 -28.28 43.32
C PRO A 748 17.76 -27.47 44.08
N ASP A 749 17.85 -26.15 44.04
CA ASP A 749 16.92 -25.21 44.68
C ASP A 749 15.72 -24.81 43.79
N GLY A 750 15.63 -25.33 42.58
CA GLY A 750 14.55 -25.07 41.65
C GLY A 750 14.57 -23.64 41.01
N THR A 751 15.65 -22.90 41.20
CA THR A 751 15.88 -21.63 40.53
C THR A 751 16.35 -21.86 39.07
N ASP A 752 16.56 -20.80 38.31
CA ASP A 752 17.07 -20.92 36.92
C ASP A 752 18.44 -21.63 36.91
N PRO A 753 18.60 -22.77 36.23
CA PRO A 753 19.84 -23.52 36.21
C PRO A 753 20.97 -22.75 35.54
N SER A 754 22.14 -22.80 36.13
CA SER A 754 23.35 -22.22 35.53
C SER A 754 24.62 -23.00 35.98
N ILE A 755 25.62 -22.96 35.13
CA ILE A 755 26.93 -23.50 35.40
C ILE A 755 27.96 -22.37 35.30
N THR A 756 28.87 -22.33 36.26
CA THR A 756 29.95 -21.32 36.28
C THR A 756 31.28 -21.98 36.00
N ILE A 757 31.99 -21.49 35.00
CA ILE A 757 33.33 -21.93 34.66
C ILE A 757 34.29 -20.81 35.04
N GLN A 758 35.29 -21.12 35.85
CA GLN A 758 36.33 -20.18 36.26
C GLN A 758 37.68 -20.69 35.79
N PHE A 759 38.45 -19.83 35.13
CA PHE A 759 39.84 -20.08 34.82
C PHE A 759 40.72 -19.12 35.59
N ILE A 760 41.74 -19.64 36.24
CA ILE A 760 42.77 -18.85 36.94
C ILE A 760 44.12 -19.20 36.33
N GLY A 761 44.67 -18.26 35.55
CA GLY A 761 46.04 -18.36 35.03
C GLY A 761 47.03 -17.68 35.98
N ARG A 762 48.13 -18.33 36.35
CA ARG A 762 49.06 -17.89 37.39
C ARG A 762 50.45 -17.52 36.87
N THR A 763 50.76 -17.86 35.63
CA THR A 763 52.10 -17.63 35.04
C THR A 763 52.06 -16.57 33.96
N SER A 764 53.17 -15.87 33.75
CA SER A 764 53.33 -14.84 32.73
C SER A 764 54.32 -15.29 31.66
N PRO A 765 53.96 -15.26 30.39
CA PRO A 765 52.61 -15.22 29.87
C PRO A 765 51.92 -16.56 30.08
N THR A 766 50.65 -16.52 30.43
CA THR A 766 49.84 -17.76 30.53
C THR A 766 49.84 -18.53 29.20
N ARG A 767 50.36 -19.76 29.24
CA ARG A 767 50.45 -20.63 28.05
C ARG A 767 49.32 -21.67 28.01
N ALA A 768 48.32 -21.52 28.87
CA ALA A 768 47.12 -22.34 28.82
C ALA A 768 46.29 -21.97 27.60
N ALA A 769 45.76 -22.97 26.94
CA ALA A 769 44.78 -22.79 25.88
C ALA A 769 43.74 -23.91 25.98
N PHE A 770 42.46 -23.58 25.90
CA PHE A 770 41.42 -24.58 25.91
C PHE A 770 40.21 -24.11 25.11
N LYS A 771 39.47 -25.09 24.65
CA LYS A 771 38.17 -24.96 23.99
C LYS A 771 37.22 -25.86 24.75
N ILE A 772 36.18 -25.27 25.33
CA ILE A 772 35.09 -25.97 26.01
C ILE A 772 33.87 -25.80 25.16
N ALA A 773 33.23 -26.89 24.80
CA ALA A 773 31.95 -26.89 24.09
C ALA A 773 30.86 -27.46 25.01
N TRP A 774 29.63 -27.00 24.81
CA TRP A 774 28.48 -27.53 25.52
C TRP A 774 27.29 -27.68 24.59
N THR A 775 26.39 -28.58 24.98
CA THR A 775 25.14 -28.87 24.25
C THR A 775 24.02 -29.09 25.26
N GLU A 776 22.89 -28.37 25.05
CA GLU A 776 21.65 -28.71 25.76
C GLU A 776 20.95 -29.83 24.97
N MET A 777 20.56 -30.88 25.69
CA MET A 777 19.94 -32.08 25.16
C MET A 777 18.46 -32.12 25.48
N PHE A 778 17.69 -32.57 24.54
CA PHE A 778 16.26 -32.70 24.63
C PHE A 778 15.89 -34.13 25.00
N HIS A 779 14.79 -34.30 25.76
CA HIS A 779 14.27 -35.62 26.00
C HIS A 779 13.41 -36.12 24.85
N LEU A 780 13.66 -37.34 24.39
CA LEU A 780 12.79 -38.01 23.42
C LEU A 780 11.39 -38.19 23.99
N PRO A 781 10.33 -37.81 23.28
CA PRO A 781 8.96 -38.07 23.69
C PRO A 781 8.74 -39.57 23.82
N ARG A 782 8.22 -40.04 24.99
CA ARG A 782 7.91 -41.45 25.28
C ARG A 782 6.44 -41.73 24.98
N ASN A 783 6.17 -42.86 24.37
CA ASN A 783 4.81 -43.37 24.26
C ASN A 783 4.30 -43.83 25.63
N VAL A 784 2.98 -43.98 25.78
CA VAL A 784 2.32 -44.48 27.00
C VAL A 784 2.83 -45.86 27.45
N ASP A 785 3.46 -46.63 26.56
CA ASP A 785 4.05 -47.98 26.82
C ASP A 785 5.56 -47.93 27.13
N GLY A 786 6.16 -46.77 27.35
CA GLY A 786 7.56 -46.64 27.77
C GLY A 786 8.63 -46.85 26.68
N SER A 787 8.25 -47.11 25.42
CA SER A 787 9.16 -47.22 24.29
C SER A 787 9.40 -45.88 23.63
N SER A 788 10.65 -45.61 23.22
CA SER A 788 10.94 -44.33 22.51
C SER A 788 10.34 -44.31 21.11
N LEU A 789 9.74 -43.19 20.74
CA LEU A 789 9.06 -43.02 19.44
C LEU A 789 9.99 -43.18 18.21
N MET A 790 11.29 -43.07 18.40
CA MET A 790 12.23 -43.09 17.29
C MET A 790 12.60 -44.51 16.79
N SER A 791 12.47 -45.53 17.63
CA SER A 791 12.74 -46.90 17.22
C SER A 791 11.71 -47.47 16.22
N SER A 792 10.52 -46.90 16.17
CA SER A 792 9.43 -47.32 15.26
C SER A 792 9.34 -46.56 13.95
N ARG A 793 9.96 -45.35 13.83
CA ARG A 793 9.92 -44.57 12.59
C ARG A 793 11.08 -44.76 11.65
N LEU A 794 12.20 -45.27 12.14
CA LEU A 794 13.35 -45.63 11.25
C LEU A 794 13.12 -46.90 10.42
N THR A 795 12.04 -47.66 10.71
CA THR A 795 11.70 -48.91 10.02
C THR A 795 10.53 -48.83 9.05
N GLU A 796 9.76 -47.75 9.04
CA GLU A 796 8.65 -47.58 8.10
C GLU A 796 8.72 -46.16 7.51
N GLY A 797 8.89 -46.05 6.18
CA GLY A 797 9.00 -44.81 5.42
C GLY A 797 7.87 -43.83 5.67
N GLY A 798 7.93 -43.11 6.78
CA GLY A 798 7.04 -42.02 7.13
C GLY A 798 7.53 -40.70 6.55
N ASN A 799 6.59 -39.85 6.10
CA ASN A 799 6.82 -38.55 5.52
C ASN A 799 7.70 -37.66 6.42
N PRO A 800 8.67 -36.91 5.87
CA PRO A 800 9.57 -36.03 6.62
C PRO A 800 8.95 -34.72 7.12
N GLU A 801 7.65 -34.53 7.06
CA GLU A 801 7.01 -33.23 7.31
C GLU A 801 6.33 -33.05 8.71
N ASP A 802 6.45 -34.03 9.63
CA ASP A 802 5.98 -33.83 11.01
C ASP A 802 7.16 -33.63 11.96
N PRO A 803 7.46 -32.40 12.42
CA PRO A 803 8.50 -32.14 13.40
C PRO A 803 8.10 -32.76 14.75
N LEU A 804 8.94 -33.65 15.25
CA LEU A 804 8.93 -34.14 16.62
C LEU A 804 9.31 -32.98 17.56
N GLY A 805 8.41 -32.12 17.94
CA GLY A 805 8.65 -31.06 18.93
C GLY A 805 9.98 -30.29 18.75
N ASP A 806 9.96 -28.97 18.92
CA ASP A 806 11.12 -28.10 18.68
C ASP A 806 12.44 -28.65 19.26
N GLY A 807 13.36 -29.06 18.37
CA GLY A 807 14.78 -29.32 18.70
C GLY A 807 15.21 -30.77 18.92
N CYS A 808 14.34 -31.78 18.81
CA CYS A 808 14.68 -33.18 19.01
C CYS A 808 14.68 -33.97 17.67
N GLU A 809 15.72 -33.81 16.87
CA GLU A 809 15.74 -34.34 15.49
C GLU A 809 16.74 -35.51 15.33
N PHE A 810 17.77 -35.57 16.17
CA PHE A 810 18.79 -36.61 16.14
C PHE A 810 18.98 -37.22 17.53
N ALA A 811 18.79 -38.53 17.67
CA ALA A 811 19.00 -39.24 18.94
C ALA A 811 20.49 -39.51 19.17
N CYS A 812 21.01 -39.12 20.33
CA CYS A 812 22.40 -39.38 20.70
C CYS A 812 22.66 -40.88 20.88
N PRO A 813 23.69 -41.46 20.19
CA PRO A 813 24.05 -42.85 20.32
C PRO A 813 24.45 -43.21 21.75
N GLY A 814 23.88 -44.27 22.31
CA GLY A 814 24.23 -44.81 23.65
C GLY A 814 23.50 -44.17 24.83
N GLU A 815 22.95 -42.97 24.70
CA GLU A 815 22.17 -42.28 25.71
C GLU A 815 20.67 -42.47 25.46
N GLN A 816 20.05 -43.38 26.16
CA GLN A 816 18.64 -43.69 25.96
C GLN A 816 17.75 -42.50 26.35
N GLY A 817 17.11 -41.93 25.35
CA GLY A 817 16.11 -40.92 25.55
C GLY A 817 16.58 -39.48 25.40
N LEU A 818 17.81 -39.20 24.95
CA LEU A 818 18.33 -37.87 24.67
C LEU A 818 18.54 -37.63 23.18
N CYS A 819 18.32 -36.41 22.77
CA CYS A 819 18.44 -35.98 21.36
C CYS A 819 18.91 -34.52 21.22
N ILE A 820 19.41 -34.21 20.06
CA ILE A 820 19.87 -32.89 19.66
C ILE A 820 19.20 -32.43 18.37
N PRO A 821 19.21 -31.11 18.07
CA PRO A 821 18.76 -30.61 16.76
C PRO A 821 19.62 -31.09 15.60
N ALA A 822 19.02 -31.35 14.44
CA ALA A 822 19.72 -31.80 13.23
C ALA A 822 20.86 -30.85 12.77
N ARG A 823 20.76 -29.56 13.05
CA ARG A 823 21.80 -28.57 12.74
C ARG A 823 23.13 -28.78 13.49
N LEU A 824 23.11 -29.56 14.55
CA LEU A 824 24.28 -29.90 15.35
C LEU A 824 24.97 -31.19 14.89
N VAL A 825 24.36 -31.93 13.98
CA VAL A 825 24.93 -33.13 13.38
C VAL A 825 25.85 -32.74 12.24
N CYS A 826 27.08 -33.24 12.23
CA CYS A 826 28.09 -32.90 11.23
C CYS A 826 28.47 -31.43 11.15
N ASN A 827 28.48 -30.75 12.30
CA ASN A 827 28.86 -29.34 12.39
C ASN A 827 30.35 -29.11 12.70
N GLY A 828 31.12 -30.18 12.89
CA GLY A 828 32.55 -30.19 13.23
C GLY A 828 32.80 -30.08 14.74
N VAL A 829 31.75 -30.12 15.57
CA VAL A 829 31.84 -30.11 17.03
C VAL A 829 31.08 -31.33 17.56
N VAL A 830 31.67 -32.07 18.47
CA VAL A 830 30.98 -33.22 19.10
C VAL A 830 29.90 -32.69 20.04
N ASN A 831 28.65 -32.93 19.72
CA ASN A 831 27.50 -32.51 20.48
C ASN A 831 26.79 -33.65 21.23
N CYS A 832 27.13 -34.90 20.93
CA CYS A 832 26.72 -36.12 21.67
C CYS A 832 27.93 -36.79 22.32
N PRO A 833 27.79 -37.39 23.52
CA PRO A 833 28.85 -38.17 24.13
C PRO A 833 29.31 -39.33 23.21
N ASN A 834 30.63 -39.50 23.08
CA ASN A 834 31.19 -40.57 22.29
C ASN A 834 31.00 -41.93 22.95
N VAL A 835 30.29 -42.82 22.31
CA VAL A 835 30.11 -44.22 22.72
C VAL A 835 30.92 -45.11 21.82
N THR A 836 31.82 -45.88 22.38
CA THR A 836 32.59 -46.91 21.63
C THR A 836 31.86 -48.25 21.78
N ASP A 837 31.64 -48.91 20.62
CA ASP A 837 31.14 -50.28 20.62
C ASP A 837 32.25 -51.29 21.05
N TYR A 838 31.87 -52.56 21.21
CA TYR A 838 32.81 -53.62 21.56
C TYR A 838 33.90 -53.84 20.49
N LYS A 839 33.81 -53.21 19.33
CA LYS A 839 34.82 -53.22 18.24
C LYS A 839 35.70 -51.98 18.24
N GLY A 840 35.46 -51.06 19.19
CA GLY A 840 36.22 -49.81 19.28
C GLY A 840 35.80 -48.73 18.24
N THR A 841 34.60 -48.87 17.65
CA THR A 841 34.06 -47.90 16.72
C THR A 841 33.37 -46.80 17.52
N ALA A 842 33.79 -45.54 17.40
CA ALA A 842 33.14 -44.42 18.07
C ALA A 842 31.91 -43.97 17.26
N TYR A 843 30.77 -43.97 17.90
CA TYR A 843 29.54 -43.40 17.36
C TYR A 843 29.31 -42.06 17.98
N SER A 844 29.26 -41.01 17.18
CA SER A 844 28.86 -39.66 17.60
C SER A 844 28.11 -38.97 16.45
N ASP A 845 27.58 -37.82 16.73
CA ASP A 845 26.97 -36.91 15.75
C ASP A 845 27.94 -36.47 14.64
N GLU A 846 29.25 -36.61 14.87
CA GLU A 846 30.34 -36.30 13.93
C GLU A 846 30.96 -37.56 13.29
N ALA A 847 30.31 -38.74 13.32
CA ALA A 847 30.84 -39.94 12.73
C ALA A 847 30.97 -39.81 11.20
N ALA A 848 32.15 -40.20 10.69
CA ALA A 848 32.45 -40.07 9.27
C ALA A 848 31.41 -40.77 8.34
N GLU A 849 30.84 -41.86 8.82
CA GLU A 849 29.79 -42.59 8.09
C GLU A 849 28.47 -41.81 7.99
N LEU A 850 28.17 -40.98 8.98
CA LEU A 850 26.98 -40.11 9.05
C LEU A 850 27.19 -38.84 8.24
N CYS A 851 28.42 -38.32 8.21
CA CYS A 851 28.74 -37.00 7.64
C CYS A 851 29.17 -37.03 6.19
N ILE A 852 29.43 -38.22 5.60
CA ILE A 852 29.66 -38.37 4.18
C ILE A 852 28.29 -38.23 3.48
N LYS A 853 27.92 -37.01 3.16
CA LYS A 853 26.89 -36.77 2.14
C LYS A 853 27.43 -37.29 0.85
N GLU A 854 26.87 -38.42 0.33
CA GLU A 854 26.97 -38.75 -1.07
C GLU A 854 26.52 -37.50 -1.84
N ASN A 855 27.46 -36.82 -2.46
CA ASN A 855 27.21 -35.83 -3.50
C ASN A 855 26.65 -36.58 -4.73
N THR A 856 25.47 -37.14 -4.59
CA THR A 856 24.65 -37.45 -5.77
C THR A 856 24.09 -36.09 -6.20
N PRO A 857 24.48 -35.60 -7.39
CA PRO A 857 23.87 -34.40 -7.90
C PRO A 857 22.36 -34.68 -7.98
N GLU A 858 21.57 -33.99 -7.21
CA GLU A 858 20.13 -34.00 -7.40
C GLU A 858 19.84 -33.56 -8.82
N ILE A 859 19.60 -34.53 -9.67
CA ILE A 859 19.17 -34.27 -11.05
C ILE A 859 17.78 -33.63 -10.90
N ASN A 860 17.75 -32.36 -11.02
CA ASN A 860 16.49 -31.62 -11.02
C ASN A 860 15.68 -32.05 -12.25
N TRP A 861 14.80 -33.04 -12.08
CA TRP A 861 13.99 -33.65 -13.13
C TRP A 861 13.18 -32.63 -13.93
N ILE A 862 12.94 -31.43 -13.39
CA ILE A 862 12.28 -30.32 -14.10
C ILE A 862 13.18 -29.88 -15.28
N TYR A 863 14.49 -29.71 -15.06
CA TYR A 863 15.40 -29.34 -16.16
C TYR A 863 15.56 -30.46 -17.20
N VAL A 864 15.56 -31.73 -16.77
CA VAL A 864 15.58 -32.85 -17.69
C VAL A 864 14.27 -32.89 -18.49
N GLY A 865 13.13 -32.66 -17.84
CA GLY A 865 11.83 -32.58 -18.51
C GLY A 865 11.75 -31.42 -19.51
N VAL A 866 12.22 -30.24 -19.15
CA VAL A 866 12.26 -29.09 -20.07
C VAL A 866 13.21 -29.31 -21.23
N ALA A 867 14.38 -29.90 -20.97
CA ALA A 867 15.34 -30.23 -22.02
C ALA A 867 14.78 -31.27 -23.00
N THR A 868 14.12 -32.33 -22.52
CA THR A 868 13.49 -33.35 -23.39
C THR A 868 12.36 -32.81 -24.22
N VAL A 869 11.50 -31.96 -23.63
CA VAL A 869 10.40 -31.27 -24.35
C VAL A 869 10.98 -30.33 -25.42
N SER A 870 12.04 -29.58 -25.09
CA SER A 870 12.71 -28.70 -26.05
C SER A 870 13.31 -29.43 -27.22
N VAL A 871 13.96 -30.62 -26.98
CA VAL A 871 14.49 -31.49 -28.02
C VAL A 871 13.38 -32.05 -28.88
N LEU A 872 12.25 -32.48 -28.29
CA LEU A 872 11.09 -32.98 -29.04
C LEU A 872 10.48 -31.89 -29.93
N ILE A 873 10.35 -30.65 -29.41
CA ILE A 873 9.87 -29.50 -30.21
C ILE A 873 10.82 -29.22 -31.38
N LEU A 874 12.14 -29.25 -31.14
CA LEU A 874 13.13 -29.06 -32.20
C LEU A 874 13.06 -30.19 -33.25
N LEU A 875 12.88 -31.44 -32.83
CA LEU A 875 12.69 -32.59 -33.73
C LEU A 875 11.39 -32.46 -34.54
N CYS A 876 10.29 -32.07 -33.91
CA CYS A 876 9.03 -31.76 -34.60
C CYS A 876 9.18 -30.63 -35.61
N CYS A 877 9.87 -29.55 -35.26
CA CYS A 877 10.16 -28.46 -36.17
C CYS A 877 11.04 -28.90 -37.34
N PHE A 878 12.04 -29.78 -37.08
CA PHE A 878 12.87 -30.34 -38.12
C PHE A 878 12.09 -31.27 -39.05
N CYS A 879 11.21 -32.14 -38.52
CA CYS A 879 10.31 -32.97 -39.31
C CYS A 879 9.34 -32.13 -40.15
N PHE A 880 8.80 -31.01 -39.54
CA PHE A 880 7.92 -30.12 -40.29
C PHE A 880 8.64 -29.35 -41.41
N CYS A 881 9.90 -28.97 -41.17
CA CYS A 881 10.74 -28.37 -42.21
C CYS A 881 11.15 -29.37 -43.29
N ALA A 882 11.41 -30.64 -42.90
CA ALA A 882 11.70 -31.73 -43.85
C ALA A 882 10.47 -32.07 -44.72
N CYS A 883 9.28 -32.18 -44.11
CA CYS A 883 8.02 -32.36 -44.82
C CYS A 883 7.72 -31.22 -45.81
N ARG A 884 7.96 -29.94 -45.38
CA ARG A 884 7.79 -28.80 -46.29
C ARG A 884 8.79 -28.80 -47.47
N ARG A 885 10.01 -29.38 -47.25
CA ARG A 885 10.97 -29.57 -48.34
C ARG A 885 10.61 -30.70 -49.31
N CYS A 886 10.06 -31.79 -48.77
CA CYS A 886 9.55 -32.90 -49.61
C CYS A 886 8.33 -32.51 -50.42
N CYS A 887 7.36 -31.74 -49.83
CA CYS A 887 6.19 -31.27 -50.61
C CYS A 887 6.55 -30.26 -51.73
N ARG A 888 7.70 -29.57 -51.66
CA ARG A 888 8.18 -28.69 -52.74
C ARG A 888 8.89 -29.43 -53.89
N TYR A 889 9.24 -30.72 -53.66
CA TYR A 889 9.94 -31.52 -54.71
C TYR A 889 8.99 -32.48 -55.45
N CYS A 890 7.77 -32.71 -54.92
CA CYS A 890 6.80 -33.60 -55.59
C CYS A 890 5.72 -32.91 -56.44
N CYS A 891 5.77 -31.57 -56.56
CA CYS A 891 4.84 -30.83 -57.46
C CYS A 891 5.58 -30.03 -58.56
N ARG A 892 6.51 -30.73 -59.18
CA ARG A 892 7.10 -30.17 -60.41
C ARG A 892 7.44 -31.34 -61.32
N ASP A 893 6.42 -31.79 -62.01
CA ASP A 893 6.40 -32.39 -63.34
C ASP A 893 4.96 -32.89 -63.54
N ASP A 894 4.18 -32.10 -64.24
CA ASP A 894 3.40 -32.44 -65.40
C ASP A 894 2.49 -31.29 -65.77
N ASP A 895 2.77 -30.77 -67.01
CA ASP A 895 2.03 -29.82 -67.90
C ASP A 895 2.01 -28.36 -67.48
#